data_31485d1827c2ac2e508b9cf310386982
#
_entry.id   31485d1827c2ac2e508b9cf310386982
#
_cell.length_a   1.000
_cell.length_b   1.000
_cell.length_c   1.000
_cell.angle_alpha   90.00
_cell.angle_beta   90.00
_cell.angle_gamma   90.00
#
_symmetry.space_group_name_H-M   'P 1'
#
loop_
_entity.id
_entity.type
_entity.pdbx_description
1 polymer ?
#
loop_
_entity_poly.entity_id
_entity_poly.type
_entity_poly.pdbx_seq_one_letter_code
_entity_poly.pdbx_strand_id
1 'polypeptide(L)'
;MMKLAIRTKLILSFWLIIAAKGLITLVAGLHIIGDGIVREAQTKVEMDLNAAREVYQHRLYDVRDVVRFTALRRFSVREAIAKKNYQILLEALDVSRETSGLDILTVTDKNGFVIVRSRNPHLSGDYQGEDSIVKRVLETGKPAASTVIVPHEELLKESPELARQARIKLIPTSKAVPKQQTEETSGMMLKAAVPVLGDRGELLGVIYGGVLLNRNFEIVDKVKDTVYRGMTYKGRDIGTATIFLQDTRISTNVKWENGTRAIGTRVSAEVYDQVLKKGKTWKDRAFVVNHWYITAYEPIRDASNKIIGILYVGILEAKFTDMKQNTVWIFLGITVGALSVAFLFSYLLAGSITRPVRELVTAAQKLADGDLNQQVEIKPGNEIGKLGEAFNFMVTAIKERDERLKEHAKEIVGRSERLAMIGQLAAGVAHEINNPLGSIIIFSHILLEEPEIKDLSRKNLEKIVKESMRCKTIVKGLLDFARQTEPEVRLADINEVLRATLSLVEKQTLFQNIKVTIRYTPDLPQVEIDTTQIQQVFMNIIMNAADAMEGQGELITTTRLSADNKFVEVEFTDSGCGISEENLKRLFEPFFTTKEVGHGTGLGLAISYGIIEKHKGNIEVRSVPGKGATFIIQLPINNETKVNING
;
A
#
# COMPACT_ATOMS: atom_id res chain seq x y z
N MET A 1 18.26 -40.56 41.02
CA MET A 1 18.53 -39.58 39.96
C MET A 1 19.85 -39.96 39.26
N MET A 2 19.84 -40.46 38.06
CA MET A 2 21.06 -40.75 37.30
C MET A 2 21.87 -39.46 37.10
N LYS A 3 23.10 -39.39 37.61
CA LYS A 3 24.01 -38.27 37.37
C LYS A 3 24.46 -38.32 35.91
N LEU A 4 23.75 -37.62 35.01
CA LEU A 4 24.15 -37.42 33.60
C LEU A 4 25.58 -36.88 33.55
N ALA A 5 26.42 -37.41 32.70
CA ALA A 5 27.78 -36.93 32.47
C ALA A 5 27.75 -35.45 32.01
N ILE A 6 28.73 -34.68 32.39
CA ILE A 6 28.84 -33.22 32.07
C ILE A 6 28.67 -32.99 30.57
N ARG A 7 29.26 -33.85 29.73
CA ARG A 7 29.11 -33.81 28.29
C ARG A 7 27.64 -33.84 27.86
N THR A 8 26.88 -34.79 28.40
CA THR A 8 25.46 -34.94 28.05
C THR A 8 24.61 -33.75 28.56
N LYS A 9 24.95 -33.22 29.76
CA LYS A 9 24.28 -32.03 30.29
C LYS A 9 24.54 -30.80 29.42
N LEU A 10 25.77 -30.58 28.97
CA LEU A 10 26.14 -29.47 28.08
C LEU A 10 25.41 -29.59 26.74
N ILE A 11 25.45 -30.76 26.09
CA ILE A 11 24.77 -30.98 24.82
C ILE A 11 23.26 -30.72 25.00
N LEU A 12 22.64 -31.29 26.05
CA LEU A 12 21.22 -31.12 26.30
C LEU A 12 20.85 -29.65 26.60
N SER A 13 21.65 -28.96 27.41
CA SER A 13 21.39 -27.56 27.77
C SER A 13 21.51 -26.65 26.56
N PHE A 14 22.58 -26.74 25.77
CA PHE A 14 22.74 -25.96 24.55
C PHE A 14 21.67 -26.30 23.52
N TRP A 15 21.40 -27.60 23.34
CA TRP A 15 20.37 -28.04 22.40
C TRP A 15 18.98 -27.55 22.82
N LEU A 16 18.63 -27.60 24.12
CA LEU A 16 17.34 -27.16 24.63
C LEU A 16 17.15 -25.64 24.48
N ILE A 17 18.20 -24.85 24.72
CA ILE A 17 18.16 -23.40 24.53
C ILE A 17 17.99 -23.07 23.04
N ILE A 18 18.77 -23.71 22.18
CA ILE A 18 18.72 -23.48 20.73
C ILE A 18 17.38 -23.98 20.17
N ALA A 19 16.89 -25.15 20.64
CA ALA A 19 15.60 -25.70 20.22
C ALA A 19 14.45 -24.79 20.69
N ALA A 20 14.49 -24.31 21.92
CA ALA A 20 13.49 -23.36 22.44
C ALA A 20 13.49 -22.05 21.64
N LYS A 21 14.68 -21.47 21.40
CA LYS A 21 14.82 -20.27 20.56
C LYS A 21 14.38 -20.53 19.11
N GLY A 22 14.77 -21.68 18.53
CA GLY A 22 14.37 -22.10 17.20
C GLY A 22 12.85 -22.26 17.09
N LEU A 23 12.23 -22.88 18.10
CA LEU A 23 10.78 -23.05 18.17
C LEU A 23 10.05 -21.70 18.26
N ILE A 24 10.52 -20.80 19.14
CA ILE A 24 9.94 -19.45 19.28
C ILE A 24 10.07 -18.69 17.94
N THR A 25 11.25 -18.74 17.32
CA THR A 25 11.50 -18.07 16.04
C THR A 25 10.64 -18.69 14.93
N LEU A 26 10.50 -20.01 14.91
CA LEU A 26 9.65 -20.71 13.94
C LEU A 26 8.19 -20.29 14.13
N VAL A 27 7.66 -20.35 15.34
CA VAL A 27 6.27 -20.00 15.64
C VAL A 27 6.01 -18.53 15.34
N ALA A 28 6.89 -17.64 15.79
CA ALA A 28 6.78 -16.21 15.52
C ALA A 28 6.88 -15.91 14.01
N GLY A 29 7.85 -16.52 13.33
CA GLY A 29 8.04 -16.36 11.89
C GLY A 29 6.84 -16.87 11.08
N LEU A 30 6.32 -18.04 11.40
CA LEU A 30 5.14 -18.62 10.76
C LEU A 30 3.89 -17.76 11.00
N HIS A 31 3.73 -17.22 12.20
CA HIS A 31 2.60 -16.36 12.55
C HIS A 31 2.68 -15.02 11.81
N ILE A 32 3.82 -14.34 11.91
CA ILE A 32 4.03 -13.02 11.28
C ILE A 32 3.90 -13.11 9.75
N ILE A 33 4.53 -14.12 9.13
CA ILE A 33 4.50 -14.27 7.67
C ILE A 33 3.13 -14.78 7.22
N GLY A 34 2.54 -15.72 7.96
CA GLY A 34 1.21 -16.23 7.66
C GLY A 34 0.16 -15.12 7.67
N ASP A 35 0.18 -14.26 8.69
CA ASP A 35 -0.72 -13.10 8.80
C ASP A 35 -0.35 -12.01 7.79
N GLY A 36 0.95 -11.87 7.48
CA GLY A 36 1.44 -10.97 6.44
C GLY A 36 0.89 -11.31 5.06
N ILE A 37 0.97 -12.59 4.66
CA ILE A 37 0.45 -13.07 3.38
C ILE A 37 -1.07 -12.84 3.28
N VAL A 38 -1.81 -13.13 4.35
CA VAL A 38 -3.28 -12.92 4.37
C VAL A 38 -3.62 -11.44 4.27
N ARG A 39 -2.95 -10.59 5.04
CA ARG A 39 -3.15 -9.13 5.00
C ARG A 39 -2.78 -8.55 3.63
N GLU A 40 -1.68 -8.97 3.05
CA GLU A 40 -1.27 -8.56 1.71
C GLU A 40 -2.31 -8.95 0.67
N ALA A 41 -2.84 -10.17 0.75
CA ALA A 41 -3.90 -10.63 -0.14
C ALA A 41 -5.19 -9.83 0.03
N GLN A 42 -5.57 -9.50 1.27
CA GLN A 42 -6.74 -8.65 1.55
C GLN A 42 -6.54 -7.22 1.06
N THR A 43 -5.37 -6.63 1.29
CA THR A 43 -5.01 -5.30 0.78
C THR A 43 -5.01 -5.28 -0.75
N LYS A 44 -4.47 -6.34 -1.36
CA LYS A 44 -4.47 -6.50 -2.82
C LYS A 44 -5.89 -6.52 -3.37
N VAL A 45 -6.78 -7.33 -2.79
CA VAL A 45 -8.17 -7.42 -3.23
C VAL A 45 -8.92 -6.08 -3.05
N GLU A 46 -8.59 -5.31 -2.02
CA GLU A 46 -9.14 -3.96 -1.83
C GLU A 46 -8.68 -2.99 -2.92
N MET A 47 -7.40 -3.02 -3.26
CA MET A 47 -6.88 -2.25 -4.39
C MET A 47 -7.52 -2.68 -5.72
N ASP A 48 -7.70 -3.98 -5.91
CA ASP A 48 -8.34 -4.54 -7.09
C ASP A 48 -9.82 -4.12 -7.18
N LEU A 49 -10.53 -4.05 -6.04
CA LEU A 49 -11.90 -3.53 -6.00
C LEU A 49 -11.96 -2.04 -6.36
N ASN A 50 -11.03 -1.24 -5.86
CA ASN A 50 -10.93 0.17 -6.23
C ASN A 50 -10.68 0.33 -7.73
N ALA A 51 -9.77 -0.44 -8.28
CA ALA A 51 -9.51 -0.44 -9.73
C ALA A 51 -10.72 -0.90 -10.54
N ALA A 52 -11.44 -1.93 -10.07
CA ALA A 52 -12.67 -2.38 -10.71
C ALA A 52 -13.77 -1.31 -10.67
N ARG A 53 -13.88 -0.57 -9.56
CA ARG A 53 -14.80 0.57 -9.41
C ARG A 53 -14.46 1.67 -10.41
N GLU A 54 -13.18 2.00 -10.55
CA GLU A 54 -12.74 2.99 -11.53
C GLU A 54 -13.09 2.58 -12.97
N VAL A 55 -12.85 1.31 -13.33
CA VAL A 55 -13.23 0.79 -14.66
C VAL A 55 -14.75 0.89 -14.87
N TYR A 56 -15.53 0.53 -13.84
CA TYR A 56 -16.98 0.59 -13.87
C TYR A 56 -17.49 2.03 -14.02
N GLN A 57 -16.96 2.95 -13.20
CA GLN A 57 -17.34 4.36 -13.25
C GLN A 57 -16.91 5.02 -14.56
N HIS A 58 -15.73 4.70 -15.03
CA HIS A 58 -15.25 5.21 -16.33
C HIS A 58 -16.22 4.82 -17.46
N ARG A 59 -16.68 3.55 -17.47
CA ARG A 59 -17.66 3.12 -18.47
C ARG A 59 -18.99 3.88 -18.35
N LEU A 60 -19.44 4.17 -17.14
CA LEU A 60 -20.63 5.00 -16.92
C LEU A 60 -20.43 6.43 -17.44
N TYR A 61 -19.27 7.02 -17.24
CA TYR A 61 -18.93 8.33 -17.76
C TYR A 61 -18.82 8.32 -19.29
N ASP A 62 -18.26 7.26 -19.88
CA ASP A 62 -18.23 7.10 -21.34
C ASP A 62 -19.65 7.11 -21.92
N VAL A 63 -20.56 6.36 -21.31
CA VAL A 63 -21.98 6.36 -21.72
C VAL A 63 -22.58 7.77 -21.62
N ARG A 64 -22.36 8.47 -20.51
CA ARG A 64 -22.82 9.85 -20.32
C ARG A 64 -22.27 10.79 -21.38
N ASP A 65 -20.97 10.71 -21.64
CA ASP A 65 -20.32 11.64 -22.55
C ASP A 65 -20.75 11.39 -24.01
N VAL A 66 -20.94 10.12 -24.38
CA VAL A 66 -21.53 9.79 -25.69
C VAL A 66 -22.93 10.37 -25.84
N VAL A 67 -23.81 10.17 -24.87
CA VAL A 67 -25.17 10.72 -24.90
C VAL A 67 -25.12 12.24 -24.94
N ARG A 68 -24.22 12.85 -24.17
CA ARG A 68 -24.02 14.31 -24.15
C ARG A 68 -23.54 14.84 -25.50
N PHE A 69 -22.53 14.21 -26.11
CA PHE A 69 -22.03 14.63 -27.42
C PHE A 69 -23.10 14.45 -28.51
N THR A 70 -23.91 13.40 -28.42
CA THR A 70 -25.01 13.20 -29.34
C THR A 70 -26.07 14.32 -29.19
N ALA A 71 -26.41 14.69 -27.95
CA ALA A 71 -27.35 15.79 -27.68
C ALA A 71 -26.85 17.15 -28.20
N LEU A 72 -25.53 17.37 -28.26
CA LEU A 72 -24.92 18.61 -28.74
C LEU A 72 -24.85 18.73 -30.28
N ARG A 73 -25.17 17.66 -31.03
CA ARG A 73 -25.17 17.70 -32.51
C ARG A 73 -26.29 18.59 -33.02
N ARG A 74 -25.95 19.83 -33.37
CA ARG A 74 -26.92 20.86 -33.77
C ARG A 74 -27.76 20.45 -34.98
N PHE A 75 -27.13 20.05 -36.06
CA PHE A 75 -27.83 19.80 -37.33
C PHE A 75 -28.56 18.46 -37.37
N SER A 76 -28.09 17.43 -36.70
CA SER A 76 -28.68 16.09 -36.81
C SER A 76 -29.64 15.73 -35.66
N VAL A 77 -29.53 16.37 -34.50
CA VAL A 77 -30.38 16.06 -33.34
C VAL A 77 -31.27 17.24 -32.98
N ARG A 78 -30.71 18.40 -32.61
CA ARG A 78 -31.50 19.57 -32.19
C ARG A 78 -32.46 20.04 -33.24
N GLU A 79 -31.96 20.23 -34.46
CA GLU A 79 -32.76 20.73 -35.59
C GLU A 79 -33.80 19.70 -36.01
N ALA A 80 -33.44 18.39 -35.99
CA ALA A 80 -34.38 17.32 -36.31
C ALA A 80 -35.56 17.26 -35.33
N ILE A 81 -35.30 17.44 -34.01
CA ILE A 81 -36.36 17.53 -33.00
C ILE A 81 -37.21 18.77 -33.23
N ALA A 82 -36.59 19.94 -33.41
CA ALA A 82 -37.29 21.20 -33.58
C ALA A 82 -38.17 21.20 -34.85
N LYS A 83 -37.67 20.62 -35.96
CA LYS A 83 -38.42 20.51 -37.23
C LYS A 83 -39.29 19.26 -37.30
N LYS A 84 -39.33 18.40 -36.30
CA LYS A 84 -40.06 17.12 -36.27
C LYS A 84 -39.64 16.18 -37.42
N ASN A 85 -38.36 16.24 -37.82
CA ASN A 85 -37.82 15.36 -38.83
C ASN A 85 -37.25 14.08 -38.18
N TYR A 86 -38.12 13.14 -37.91
CA TYR A 86 -37.78 11.93 -37.15
C TYR A 86 -36.93 10.93 -37.94
N GLN A 87 -36.91 11.01 -39.29
CA GLN A 87 -36.05 10.17 -40.10
C GLN A 87 -34.58 10.54 -39.93
N ILE A 88 -34.22 11.82 -40.03
CA ILE A 88 -32.85 12.31 -39.80
C ILE A 88 -32.43 12.05 -38.36
N LEU A 89 -33.37 12.21 -37.40
CA LEU A 89 -33.10 11.93 -35.98
C LEU A 89 -32.76 10.46 -35.80
N LEU A 90 -33.53 9.53 -36.38
CA LEU A 90 -33.28 8.10 -36.30
C LEU A 90 -31.92 7.73 -36.86
N GLU A 91 -31.57 8.19 -38.04
CA GLU A 91 -30.25 7.93 -38.66
C GLU A 91 -29.10 8.44 -37.79
N ALA A 92 -29.25 9.65 -37.25
CA ALA A 92 -28.24 10.23 -36.36
C ALA A 92 -28.08 9.43 -35.04
N LEU A 93 -29.18 8.90 -34.50
CA LEU A 93 -29.15 8.08 -33.27
C LEU A 93 -28.53 6.71 -33.57
N ASP A 94 -28.89 6.06 -34.66
CA ASP A 94 -28.36 4.74 -35.03
C ASP A 94 -26.85 4.78 -35.26
N VAL A 95 -26.36 5.73 -36.02
CA VAL A 95 -24.93 5.93 -36.22
C VAL A 95 -24.21 6.18 -34.92
N SER A 96 -24.80 7.03 -34.05
CA SER A 96 -24.20 7.33 -32.75
C SER A 96 -24.19 6.11 -31.84
N ARG A 97 -25.27 5.35 -31.78
CA ARG A 97 -25.42 4.14 -30.97
C ARG A 97 -24.40 3.07 -31.38
N GLU A 98 -24.35 2.75 -32.68
CA GLU A 98 -23.46 1.71 -33.20
C GLU A 98 -21.99 2.06 -33.06
N THR A 99 -21.61 3.27 -33.44
CA THR A 99 -20.22 3.73 -33.38
C THR A 99 -19.69 3.77 -31.93
N SER A 100 -20.57 4.05 -30.96
CA SER A 100 -20.19 4.20 -29.56
C SER A 100 -20.44 2.96 -28.70
N GLY A 101 -20.98 1.89 -29.27
CA GLY A 101 -21.27 0.64 -28.56
C GLY A 101 -22.35 0.80 -27.49
N LEU A 102 -23.32 1.70 -27.71
CA LEU A 102 -24.52 1.79 -26.86
C LEU A 102 -25.54 0.73 -27.27
N ASP A 103 -26.24 0.17 -26.30
CA ASP A 103 -27.31 -0.77 -26.54
C ASP A 103 -28.64 -0.06 -26.85
N ILE A 104 -28.88 1.07 -26.21
CA ILE A 104 -30.04 1.91 -26.44
C ILE A 104 -29.64 3.36 -26.65
N LEU A 105 -30.40 4.06 -27.48
CA LEU A 105 -30.34 5.51 -27.64
C LEU A 105 -31.70 6.01 -28.11
N THR A 106 -32.37 6.76 -27.24
CA THR A 106 -33.77 7.13 -27.39
C THR A 106 -33.94 8.61 -27.07
N VAL A 107 -34.85 9.25 -27.80
CA VAL A 107 -35.19 10.66 -27.60
C VAL A 107 -36.65 10.79 -27.17
N THR A 108 -36.88 11.61 -26.15
CA THR A 108 -38.23 12.04 -25.73
C THR A 108 -38.46 13.49 -26.06
N ASP A 109 -39.72 13.89 -26.06
CA ASP A 109 -40.07 15.29 -26.09
C ASP A 109 -39.81 15.94 -24.69
N LYS A 110 -40.11 17.22 -24.59
CA LYS A 110 -39.98 18.01 -23.35
C LYS A 110 -40.90 17.55 -22.20
N ASN A 111 -41.92 16.76 -22.50
CA ASN A 111 -42.86 16.22 -21.54
C ASN A 111 -42.52 14.78 -21.12
N GLY A 112 -41.48 14.17 -21.75
CA GLY A 112 -41.05 12.80 -21.45
C GLY A 112 -41.67 11.72 -22.31
N PHE A 113 -42.43 12.07 -23.36
CA PHE A 113 -42.99 11.11 -24.31
C PHE A 113 -41.92 10.75 -25.37
N VAL A 114 -41.78 9.48 -25.66
CA VAL A 114 -40.80 9.00 -26.65
C VAL A 114 -41.11 9.46 -28.05
N ILE A 115 -40.14 10.09 -28.70
CA ILE A 115 -40.25 10.52 -30.09
C ILE A 115 -39.67 9.43 -31.02
N VAL A 116 -38.45 8.97 -30.71
CA VAL A 116 -37.72 7.98 -31.55
C VAL A 116 -36.86 7.09 -30.65
N ARG A 117 -36.94 5.78 -30.91
CA ARG A 117 -35.99 4.77 -30.41
C ARG A 117 -35.10 4.31 -31.55
N SER A 118 -33.79 4.27 -31.34
CA SER A 118 -32.88 3.83 -32.38
C SER A 118 -33.05 2.33 -32.72
N ARG A 119 -33.27 1.47 -31.73
CA ARG A 119 -33.46 0.02 -31.99
C ARG A 119 -34.89 -0.40 -32.30
N ASN A 120 -35.86 0.41 -31.92
CA ASN A 120 -37.28 0.09 -32.16
C ASN A 120 -38.04 1.34 -32.64
N PRO A 121 -37.78 1.79 -33.86
CA PRO A 121 -38.35 3.04 -34.35
C PRO A 121 -39.85 3.01 -34.55
N HIS A 122 -40.46 1.82 -34.59
CA HIS A 122 -41.92 1.65 -34.73
C HIS A 122 -42.69 1.87 -33.43
N LEU A 123 -42.00 1.89 -32.28
CA LEU A 123 -42.61 2.08 -30.98
C LEU A 123 -42.25 3.46 -30.44
N SER A 124 -43.20 4.37 -30.42
CA SER A 124 -43.05 5.74 -29.88
C SER A 124 -44.34 6.18 -29.17
N GLY A 125 -44.29 7.31 -28.48
CA GLY A 125 -45.41 7.91 -27.81
C GLY A 125 -45.69 7.43 -26.40
N ASP A 126 -44.96 6.44 -25.89
CA ASP A 126 -45.02 6.03 -24.49
C ASP A 126 -44.27 7.01 -23.56
N TYR A 127 -44.73 7.10 -22.34
CA TYR A 127 -44.20 8.03 -21.35
C TYR A 127 -43.01 7.45 -20.59
N GLN A 128 -41.87 8.16 -20.61
CA GLN A 128 -40.62 7.80 -19.94
C GLN A 128 -40.28 8.75 -18.78
N GLY A 129 -41.19 9.66 -18.41
CA GLY A 129 -40.99 10.60 -17.30
C GLY A 129 -40.94 9.96 -15.92
N GLU A 130 -41.31 8.68 -15.76
CA GLU A 130 -41.15 7.93 -14.51
C GLU A 130 -39.77 7.23 -14.41
N ASP A 131 -39.02 7.12 -15.50
CA ASP A 131 -37.65 6.62 -15.44
C ASP A 131 -36.80 7.56 -14.60
N SER A 132 -36.13 7.03 -13.60
CA SER A 132 -35.39 7.81 -12.58
C SER A 132 -34.37 8.79 -13.15
N ILE A 133 -33.74 8.44 -14.28
CA ILE A 133 -32.69 9.25 -14.90
C ILE A 133 -33.33 10.29 -15.82
N VAL A 134 -34.32 9.90 -16.62
CA VAL A 134 -35.05 10.81 -17.51
C VAL A 134 -35.81 11.85 -16.68
N LYS A 135 -36.54 11.43 -15.65
CA LYS A 135 -37.25 12.28 -14.70
C LYS A 135 -36.36 13.35 -14.11
N ARG A 136 -35.20 12.93 -13.61
CA ARG A 136 -34.21 13.86 -13.04
C ARG A 136 -33.76 14.92 -14.02
N VAL A 137 -33.56 14.56 -15.29
CA VAL A 137 -33.17 15.51 -16.33
C VAL A 137 -34.30 16.46 -16.69
N LEU A 138 -35.54 15.96 -16.78
CA LEU A 138 -36.73 16.78 -17.02
C LEU A 138 -36.94 17.82 -15.90
N GLU A 139 -36.77 17.42 -14.63
CA GLU A 139 -36.94 18.27 -13.47
C GLU A 139 -35.80 19.29 -13.29
N THR A 140 -34.53 18.86 -13.53
CA THR A 140 -33.36 19.69 -13.18
C THR A 140 -32.76 20.43 -14.37
N GLY A 141 -33.06 20.02 -15.59
CA GLY A 141 -32.38 20.51 -16.80
C GLY A 141 -30.89 20.15 -16.89
N LYS A 142 -30.39 19.24 -16.03
CA LYS A 142 -28.97 18.88 -15.95
C LYS A 142 -28.76 17.44 -16.39
N PRO A 143 -27.65 17.12 -17.08
CA PRO A 143 -27.28 15.74 -17.40
C PRO A 143 -27.23 14.85 -16.16
N ALA A 144 -27.74 13.63 -16.29
CA ALA A 144 -27.69 12.62 -15.23
C ALA A 144 -27.21 11.28 -15.82
N ALA A 145 -26.45 10.55 -15.01
CA ALA A 145 -26.02 9.19 -15.34
C ALA A 145 -26.00 8.35 -14.07
N SER A 146 -26.46 7.13 -14.16
CA SER A 146 -26.41 6.16 -13.06
C SER A 146 -26.62 4.76 -13.59
N THR A 147 -26.30 3.79 -12.77
CA THR A 147 -26.76 2.42 -12.98
C THR A 147 -28.23 2.33 -12.60
N VAL A 148 -29.02 1.65 -13.41
CA VAL A 148 -30.45 1.47 -13.18
C VAL A 148 -30.86 0.02 -13.43
N ILE A 149 -31.96 -0.39 -12.77
CA ILE A 149 -32.66 -1.63 -13.12
C ILE A 149 -33.77 -1.26 -14.12
N VAL A 150 -33.74 -1.91 -15.28
CA VAL A 150 -34.75 -1.75 -16.31
C VAL A 150 -35.65 -2.97 -16.31
N PRO A 151 -36.96 -2.82 -16.05
CA PRO A 151 -37.91 -3.91 -16.10
C PRO A 151 -37.98 -4.58 -17.47
N HIS A 152 -38.35 -5.84 -17.50
CA HIS A 152 -38.47 -6.62 -18.74
C HIS A 152 -39.34 -5.93 -19.79
N GLU A 153 -40.47 -5.35 -19.35
CA GLU A 153 -41.41 -4.65 -20.25
C GLU A 153 -40.78 -3.43 -20.92
N GLU A 154 -39.97 -2.69 -20.19
CA GLU A 154 -39.25 -1.53 -20.72
C GLU A 154 -38.13 -1.95 -21.69
N LEU A 155 -37.44 -3.05 -21.37
CA LEU A 155 -36.45 -3.63 -22.31
C LEU A 155 -37.09 -4.08 -23.61
N LEU A 156 -38.29 -4.68 -23.56
CA LEU A 156 -39.03 -5.08 -24.75
C LEU A 156 -39.39 -3.89 -25.63
N LYS A 157 -39.71 -2.74 -25.04
CA LYS A 157 -39.99 -1.51 -25.79
C LYS A 157 -38.73 -1.02 -26.53
N GLU A 158 -37.56 -1.14 -25.92
CA GLU A 158 -36.30 -0.75 -26.54
C GLU A 158 -35.84 -1.78 -27.58
N SER A 159 -35.82 -3.06 -27.22
CA SER A 159 -35.48 -4.16 -28.15
C SER A 159 -35.84 -5.53 -27.54
N PRO A 160 -36.54 -6.40 -28.28
CA PRO A 160 -36.78 -7.78 -27.89
C PRO A 160 -35.49 -8.59 -27.66
N GLU A 161 -34.41 -8.23 -28.34
CA GLU A 161 -33.09 -8.86 -28.18
C GLU A 161 -32.49 -8.53 -26.82
N LEU A 162 -32.56 -7.26 -26.40
CA LEU A 162 -32.08 -6.84 -25.07
C LEU A 162 -32.88 -7.50 -23.95
N ALA A 163 -34.19 -7.63 -24.11
CA ALA A 163 -35.05 -8.34 -23.17
C ALA A 163 -34.65 -9.83 -23.05
N ARG A 164 -34.33 -10.49 -24.18
CA ARG A 164 -33.79 -11.86 -24.20
C ARG A 164 -32.40 -11.96 -23.58
N GLN A 165 -31.52 -11.02 -23.87
CA GLN A 165 -30.17 -10.96 -23.26
C GLN A 165 -30.25 -10.78 -21.76
N ALA A 166 -31.17 -9.95 -21.26
CA ALA A 166 -31.38 -9.70 -19.84
C ALA A 166 -31.88 -10.94 -19.09
N ARG A 167 -32.62 -11.82 -19.76
CA ARG A 167 -33.20 -13.01 -19.15
C ARG A 167 -32.14 -14.01 -18.73
N ILE A 168 -32.04 -14.28 -17.43
CA ILE A 168 -31.04 -15.15 -16.84
C ILE A 168 -31.74 -16.21 -16.00
N LYS A 169 -31.53 -17.49 -16.33
CA LYS A 169 -31.97 -18.61 -15.53
C LYS A 169 -31.15 -18.67 -14.24
N LEU A 170 -31.82 -18.73 -13.09
CA LEU A 170 -31.15 -18.82 -11.79
C LEU A 170 -30.63 -20.23 -11.58
N ILE A 171 -29.36 -20.34 -11.18
CA ILE A 171 -28.71 -21.60 -10.88
C ILE A 171 -28.76 -21.81 -9.36
N PRO A 172 -29.25 -22.97 -8.87
CA PRO A 172 -29.22 -23.28 -7.47
C PRO A 172 -27.81 -23.12 -6.89
N THR A 173 -27.69 -22.29 -5.86
CA THR A 173 -26.41 -22.00 -5.20
C THR A 173 -26.57 -22.34 -3.72
N SER A 174 -25.80 -23.30 -3.23
CA SER A 174 -25.98 -23.98 -1.95
C SER A 174 -26.00 -23.06 -0.73
N LYS A 175 -25.33 -21.92 -0.77
CA LYS A 175 -25.25 -20.96 0.35
C LYS A 175 -26.07 -19.68 0.10
N ALA A 176 -26.83 -19.61 -0.98
CA ALA A 176 -27.62 -18.43 -1.29
C ALA A 176 -28.91 -18.41 -0.47
N VAL A 177 -29.45 -17.21 -0.25
CA VAL A 177 -30.78 -17.05 0.38
C VAL A 177 -31.82 -17.74 -0.47
N PRO A 178 -32.72 -18.59 0.09
CA PRO A 178 -33.79 -19.23 -0.69
C PRO A 178 -34.62 -18.20 -1.47
N LYS A 179 -34.93 -18.51 -2.75
CA LYS A 179 -35.74 -17.66 -3.63
C LYS A 179 -36.66 -18.56 -4.45
N GLN A 180 -37.92 -18.21 -4.56
CA GLN A 180 -38.91 -18.97 -5.35
C GLN A 180 -38.76 -18.70 -6.85
N GLN A 181 -38.26 -17.52 -7.19
CA GLN A 181 -38.04 -17.13 -8.59
C GLN A 181 -36.99 -18.02 -9.25
N THR A 182 -37.27 -18.51 -10.45
CA THR A 182 -36.38 -19.36 -11.23
C THR A 182 -35.57 -18.61 -12.30
N GLU A 183 -36.00 -17.41 -12.62
CA GLU A 183 -35.37 -16.57 -13.65
C GLU A 183 -35.33 -15.11 -13.21
N GLU A 184 -34.30 -14.40 -13.59
CA GLU A 184 -34.23 -12.94 -13.55
C GLU A 184 -34.51 -12.43 -14.96
N THR A 185 -35.44 -11.48 -15.07
CA THR A 185 -35.88 -10.94 -16.37
C THR A 185 -35.54 -9.46 -16.52
N SER A 186 -35.21 -8.80 -15.41
CA SER A 186 -34.82 -7.38 -15.44
C SER A 186 -33.42 -7.20 -15.97
N GLY A 187 -33.16 -6.09 -16.61
CA GLY A 187 -31.82 -5.66 -17.03
C GLY A 187 -31.18 -4.70 -16.03
N MET A 188 -29.89 -4.83 -15.81
CA MET A 188 -29.06 -3.82 -15.18
C MET A 188 -28.34 -3.02 -16.24
N MET A 189 -28.50 -1.71 -16.25
CA MET A 189 -28.02 -0.85 -17.33
C MET A 189 -27.23 0.33 -16.78
N LEU A 190 -26.09 0.63 -17.41
CA LEU A 190 -25.46 1.93 -17.31
C LEU A 190 -26.23 2.90 -18.19
N LYS A 191 -26.99 3.81 -17.60
CA LYS A 191 -27.89 4.72 -18.31
C LYS A 191 -27.49 6.16 -18.05
N ALA A 192 -27.52 6.96 -19.11
CA ALA A 192 -27.35 8.40 -19.04
C ALA A 192 -28.49 9.10 -19.77
N ALA A 193 -28.87 10.25 -19.30
CA ALA A 193 -29.79 11.13 -19.97
C ALA A 193 -29.28 12.57 -19.96
N VAL A 194 -29.56 13.31 -21.00
CA VAL A 194 -29.07 14.67 -21.22
C VAL A 194 -30.19 15.51 -21.82
N PRO A 195 -30.40 16.75 -21.34
CA PRO A 195 -31.37 17.64 -21.97
C PRO A 195 -30.90 18.07 -23.36
N VAL A 196 -31.78 18.06 -24.31
CA VAL A 196 -31.57 18.68 -25.62
C VAL A 196 -32.15 20.09 -25.54
N LEU A 197 -31.24 21.06 -25.57
CA LEU A 197 -31.62 22.48 -25.44
C LEU A 197 -31.63 23.12 -26.83
N GLY A 198 -32.63 23.94 -27.07
CA GLY A 198 -32.73 24.80 -28.22
C GLY A 198 -31.72 25.97 -28.20
N ASP A 199 -31.73 26.79 -29.23
CA ASP A 199 -30.79 27.90 -29.37
C ASP A 199 -31.01 29.01 -28.33
N ARG A 200 -32.19 29.09 -27.70
CA ARG A 200 -32.52 30.04 -26.60
C ARG A 200 -32.43 29.42 -25.22
N GLY A 201 -31.95 28.16 -25.14
CA GLY A 201 -31.85 27.42 -23.89
C GLY A 201 -33.14 26.72 -23.44
N GLU A 202 -34.20 26.76 -24.27
CA GLU A 202 -35.44 26.03 -23.99
C GLU A 202 -35.23 24.51 -24.11
N LEU A 203 -35.92 23.76 -23.27
CA LEU A 203 -35.89 22.30 -23.33
C LEU A 203 -36.69 21.80 -24.54
N LEU A 204 -36.06 21.17 -25.50
CA LEU A 204 -36.70 20.53 -26.66
C LEU A 204 -37.07 19.07 -26.35
N GLY A 205 -36.30 18.40 -25.52
CA GLY A 205 -36.52 17.02 -25.17
C GLY A 205 -35.34 16.48 -24.34
N VAL A 206 -35.37 15.21 -24.08
CA VAL A 206 -34.31 14.49 -23.39
C VAL A 206 -33.82 13.34 -24.26
N ILE A 207 -32.52 13.25 -24.45
CA ILE A 207 -31.90 12.08 -25.06
C ILE A 207 -31.36 11.20 -23.92
N TYR A 208 -31.69 9.93 -23.95
CA TYR A 208 -31.11 8.94 -23.05
C TYR A 208 -30.53 7.77 -23.83
N GLY A 209 -29.47 7.20 -23.27
CA GLY A 209 -28.82 6.03 -23.82
C GLY A 209 -28.21 5.17 -22.74
N GLY A 210 -27.85 3.96 -23.08
CA GLY A 210 -27.31 3.06 -22.09
C GLY A 210 -26.70 1.80 -22.68
N VAL A 211 -25.98 1.08 -21.78
CA VAL A 211 -25.36 -0.21 -22.05
C VAL A 211 -25.90 -1.23 -21.06
N LEU A 212 -26.47 -2.31 -21.56
CA LEU A 212 -26.97 -3.43 -20.76
C LEU A 212 -25.82 -4.25 -20.20
N LEU A 213 -25.77 -4.47 -18.91
CA LEU A 213 -24.73 -5.22 -18.25
C LEU A 213 -24.97 -6.73 -18.23
N ASN A 214 -26.23 -7.17 -18.37
CA ASN A 214 -26.57 -8.59 -18.42
C ASN A 214 -25.88 -9.25 -19.62
N ARG A 215 -25.04 -10.25 -19.34
CA ARG A 215 -24.22 -10.96 -20.36
C ARG A 215 -23.32 -10.05 -21.20
N ASN A 216 -23.07 -8.85 -20.72
CA ASN A 216 -22.03 -7.99 -21.25
C ASN A 216 -20.77 -8.18 -20.41
N PHE A 217 -19.67 -8.57 -21.03
CA PHE A 217 -18.47 -8.96 -20.31
C PHE A 217 -17.36 -7.91 -20.42
N GLU A 218 -17.60 -6.82 -21.12
CA GLU A 218 -16.60 -5.78 -21.39
C GLU A 218 -15.93 -5.27 -20.11
N ILE A 219 -16.73 -4.89 -19.11
CA ILE A 219 -16.22 -4.34 -17.84
C ILE A 219 -15.43 -5.41 -17.07
N VAL A 220 -15.99 -6.60 -16.90
CA VAL A 220 -15.36 -7.67 -16.12
C VAL A 220 -14.10 -8.21 -16.78
N ASP A 221 -14.05 -8.24 -18.10
CA ASP A 221 -12.86 -8.64 -18.85
C ASP A 221 -11.81 -7.51 -18.81
N LYS A 222 -12.23 -6.25 -18.95
CA LYS A 222 -11.33 -5.10 -18.80
C LYS A 222 -10.72 -5.02 -17.40
N VAL A 223 -11.50 -5.32 -16.35
CA VAL A 223 -10.96 -5.46 -14.99
C VAL A 223 -9.94 -6.58 -14.93
N LYS A 224 -10.26 -7.76 -15.50
CA LYS A 224 -9.32 -8.88 -15.57
C LYS A 224 -8.01 -8.49 -16.26
N ASP A 225 -8.10 -7.85 -17.41
CA ASP A 225 -6.94 -7.50 -18.22
C ASP A 225 -6.12 -6.36 -17.61
N THR A 226 -6.78 -5.38 -17.01
CA THR A 226 -6.11 -4.22 -16.41
C THR A 226 -5.46 -4.57 -15.07
N VAL A 227 -6.19 -5.28 -14.20
CA VAL A 227 -5.80 -5.55 -12.82
C VAL A 227 -4.91 -6.79 -12.75
N TYR A 228 -5.31 -7.87 -13.46
CA TYR A 228 -4.66 -9.17 -13.35
C TYR A 228 -3.78 -9.51 -14.56
N ARG A 229 -3.84 -8.72 -15.65
CA ARG A 229 -2.99 -8.84 -16.85
C ARG A 229 -2.92 -10.26 -17.42
N GLY A 230 -4.02 -10.99 -17.38
CA GLY A 230 -4.08 -12.37 -17.85
C GLY A 230 -3.26 -13.38 -17.04
N MET A 231 -2.78 -13.00 -15.85
CA MET A 231 -2.01 -13.90 -15.00
C MET A 231 -2.85 -15.13 -14.62
N THR A 232 -2.21 -16.29 -14.74
CA THR A 232 -2.81 -17.58 -14.35
C THR A 232 -2.01 -18.25 -13.24
N TYR A 233 -2.67 -19.08 -12.47
CA TYR A 233 -2.06 -19.93 -11.46
C TYR A 233 -2.60 -21.34 -11.57
N LYS A 234 -1.73 -22.32 -11.79
CA LYS A 234 -2.11 -23.75 -12.02
C LYS A 234 -3.16 -23.89 -13.15
N GLY A 235 -2.97 -23.14 -14.24
CA GLY A 235 -3.86 -23.15 -15.42
C GLY A 235 -5.19 -22.40 -15.24
N ARG A 236 -5.36 -21.63 -14.17
CA ARG A 236 -6.58 -20.86 -13.86
C ARG A 236 -6.28 -19.38 -13.74
N ASP A 237 -7.25 -18.55 -14.12
CA ASP A 237 -7.15 -17.11 -13.93
C ASP A 237 -6.97 -16.78 -12.44
N ILE A 238 -5.97 -15.98 -12.11
CA ILE A 238 -5.70 -15.57 -10.72
C ILE A 238 -6.81 -14.68 -10.20
N GLY A 239 -7.32 -13.79 -11.04
CA GLY A 239 -8.29 -12.80 -10.64
C GLY A 239 -9.61 -12.94 -11.36
N THR A 240 -10.67 -12.62 -10.64
CA THR A 240 -12.04 -12.66 -11.13
C THR A 240 -12.78 -11.38 -10.80
N ALA A 241 -13.67 -10.99 -11.71
CA ALA A 241 -14.58 -9.86 -11.51
C ALA A 241 -16.01 -10.27 -11.88
N THR A 242 -16.98 -9.69 -11.20
CA THR A 242 -18.39 -9.97 -11.44
C THR A 242 -19.24 -8.75 -11.13
N ILE A 243 -20.30 -8.57 -11.91
CA ILE A 243 -21.40 -7.67 -11.63
C ILE A 243 -22.64 -8.51 -11.32
N PHE A 244 -23.30 -8.19 -10.24
CA PHE A 244 -24.55 -8.81 -9.84
C PHE A 244 -25.71 -7.81 -9.94
N LEU A 245 -26.82 -8.26 -10.47
CA LEU A 245 -28.13 -7.60 -10.31
C LEU A 245 -28.77 -8.15 -9.04
N GLN A 246 -28.94 -7.29 -8.04
CA GLN A 246 -29.24 -7.76 -6.70
C GLN A 246 -28.20 -8.82 -6.27
N ASP A 247 -28.63 -10.05 -6.05
CA ASP A 247 -27.78 -11.17 -5.67
C ASP A 247 -27.42 -12.12 -6.84
N THR A 248 -27.94 -11.84 -8.03
CA THR A 248 -27.81 -12.69 -9.22
C THR A 248 -26.64 -12.26 -10.10
N ARG A 249 -25.74 -13.16 -10.42
CA ARG A 249 -24.58 -12.93 -11.29
C ARG A 249 -25.02 -12.73 -12.74
N ILE A 250 -24.87 -11.51 -13.24
CA ILE A 250 -25.32 -11.12 -14.59
C ILE A 250 -24.17 -10.95 -15.57
N SER A 251 -22.97 -10.59 -15.08
CA SER A 251 -21.76 -10.43 -15.88
C SER A 251 -20.56 -10.91 -15.06
N THR A 252 -19.72 -11.77 -15.63
CA THR A 252 -18.60 -12.37 -14.91
C THR A 252 -17.54 -12.95 -15.84
N ASN A 253 -16.31 -12.96 -15.41
CA ASN A 253 -15.25 -13.78 -15.98
C ASN A 253 -14.98 -15.08 -15.20
N VAL A 254 -15.71 -15.33 -14.11
CA VAL A 254 -15.68 -16.63 -13.42
C VAL A 254 -16.25 -17.70 -14.35
N LYS A 255 -15.54 -18.81 -14.50
CA LYS A 255 -15.92 -19.92 -15.38
C LYS A 255 -16.19 -21.19 -14.58
N TRP A 256 -17.12 -21.99 -15.08
CA TRP A 256 -17.26 -23.38 -14.71
C TRP A 256 -16.09 -24.22 -15.25
N GLU A 257 -15.96 -25.44 -14.81
CA GLU A 257 -14.94 -26.38 -15.31
C GLU A 257 -15.04 -26.65 -16.82
N ASN A 258 -16.24 -26.58 -17.39
CA ASN A 258 -16.49 -26.71 -18.82
C ASN A 258 -16.13 -25.44 -19.62
N GLY A 259 -15.56 -24.41 -18.99
CA GLY A 259 -15.16 -23.15 -19.63
C GLY A 259 -16.27 -22.13 -19.80
N THR A 260 -17.54 -22.46 -19.55
CA THR A 260 -18.65 -21.50 -19.65
C THR A 260 -18.66 -20.54 -18.48
N ARG A 261 -19.11 -19.29 -18.68
CA ARG A 261 -19.21 -18.28 -17.63
C ARG A 261 -20.33 -18.63 -16.65
N ALA A 262 -20.09 -18.46 -15.37
CA ALA A 262 -20.99 -18.85 -14.28
C ALA A 262 -22.17 -17.89 -14.06
N ILE A 263 -22.84 -17.49 -15.14
CA ILE A 263 -24.00 -16.61 -15.12
C ILE A 263 -25.17 -17.28 -14.43
N GLY A 264 -25.96 -16.53 -13.64
CA GLY A 264 -27.16 -17.02 -12.95
C GLY A 264 -26.90 -17.63 -11.58
N THR A 265 -25.63 -17.78 -11.17
CA THR A 265 -25.31 -18.14 -9.77
C THR A 265 -25.55 -16.95 -8.85
N ARG A 266 -25.72 -17.19 -7.56
CA ARG A 266 -26.10 -16.16 -6.58
C ARG A 266 -25.06 -16.04 -5.47
N VAL A 267 -24.99 -14.87 -4.85
CA VAL A 267 -24.11 -14.67 -3.69
C VAL A 267 -24.58 -15.48 -2.47
N SER A 268 -23.67 -15.76 -1.55
CA SER A 268 -24.02 -16.38 -0.27
C SER A 268 -24.90 -15.49 0.59
N ALA A 269 -25.65 -16.11 1.53
CA ALA A 269 -26.50 -15.38 2.47
C ALA A 269 -25.75 -14.35 3.31
N GLU A 270 -24.48 -14.65 3.67
CA GLU A 270 -23.61 -13.75 4.44
C GLU A 270 -23.27 -12.49 3.63
N VAL A 271 -22.86 -12.66 2.38
CA VAL A 271 -22.59 -11.53 1.46
C VAL A 271 -23.86 -10.73 1.20
N TYR A 272 -24.99 -11.43 0.96
CA TYR A 272 -26.31 -10.81 0.78
C TYR A 272 -26.66 -9.89 1.95
N ASP A 273 -26.56 -10.39 3.18
CA ASP A 273 -26.90 -9.62 4.38
C ASP A 273 -25.97 -8.41 4.56
N GLN A 274 -24.69 -8.60 4.36
CA GLN A 274 -23.71 -7.54 4.58
C GLN A 274 -23.76 -6.45 3.50
N VAL A 275 -23.82 -6.86 2.22
CA VAL A 275 -23.70 -5.93 1.10
C VAL A 275 -25.05 -5.36 0.68
N LEU A 276 -26.09 -6.22 0.48
CA LEU A 276 -27.37 -5.76 -0.03
C LEU A 276 -28.29 -5.20 1.06
N LYS A 277 -28.29 -5.79 2.26
CA LYS A 277 -29.12 -5.28 3.36
C LYS A 277 -28.45 -4.16 4.14
N LYS A 278 -27.20 -4.36 4.61
CA LYS A 278 -26.50 -3.38 5.44
C LYS A 278 -25.76 -2.32 4.64
N GLY A 279 -25.55 -2.52 3.34
CA GLY A 279 -24.86 -1.60 2.44
C GLY A 279 -23.39 -1.43 2.73
N LYS A 280 -22.75 -2.41 3.38
CA LYS A 280 -21.33 -2.40 3.74
C LYS A 280 -20.54 -3.29 2.80
N THR A 281 -19.32 -2.89 2.51
CA THR A 281 -18.39 -3.72 1.75
C THR A 281 -18.08 -5.02 2.52
N TRP A 282 -18.13 -6.15 1.84
CA TRP A 282 -17.65 -7.44 2.33
C TRP A 282 -16.20 -7.63 1.90
N LYS A 283 -15.36 -8.07 2.83
CA LYS A 283 -13.95 -8.36 2.57
C LYS A 283 -13.55 -9.60 3.35
N ASP A 284 -13.66 -10.76 2.73
CA ASP A 284 -13.26 -12.03 3.33
C ASP A 284 -13.10 -13.09 2.25
N ARG A 285 -12.76 -14.30 2.66
CA ARG A 285 -12.73 -15.46 1.78
C ARG A 285 -14.15 -15.91 1.43
N ALA A 286 -14.38 -16.21 0.19
CA ALA A 286 -15.65 -16.79 -0.26
C ALA A 286 -15.42 -17.97 -1.21
N PHE A 287 -16.32 -18.95 -1.13
CA PHE A 287 -16.36 -20.02 -2.10
C PHE A 287 -17.16 -19.56 -3.32
N VAL A 288 -16.47 -19.41 -4.44
CA VAL A 288 -17.04 -18.89 -5.68
C VAL A 288 -17.01 -20.00 -6.72
N VAL A 289 -18.19 -20.49 -7.08
CA VAL A 289 -18.41 -21.60 -8.03
C VAL A 289 -17.72 -22.88 -7.57
N ASN A 290 -16.40 -23.05 -7.86
CA ASN A 290 -15.67 -24.28 -7.61
C ASN A 290 -14.41 -24.07 -6.75
N HIS A 291 -14.11 -22.83 -6.36
CA HIS A 291 -12.85 -22.51 -5.68
C HIS A 291 -13.03 -21.47 -4.59
N TRP A 292 -12.09 -21.47 -3.67
CA TRP A 292 -11.94 -20.42 -2.67
C TRP A 292 -11.19 -19.23 -3.26
N TYR A 293 -11.73 -18.05 -3.01
CA TYR A 293 -11.13 -16.76 -3.36
C TYR A 293 -11.06 -15.86 -2.13
N ILE A 294 -10.05 -15.02 -2.08
CA ILE A 294 -10.04 -13.84 -1.22
C ILE A 294 -10.78 -12.79 -2.00
N THR A 295 -11.85 -12.25 -1.43
CA THR A 295 -12.86 -11.52 -2.17
C THR A 295 -13.17 -10.17 -1.55
N ALA A 296 -13.60 -9.25 -2.40
CA ALA A 296 -14.25 -8.02 -1.97
C ALA A 296 -15.51 -7.79 -2.80
N TYR A 297 -16.60 -7.44 -2.11
CA TYR A 297 -17.90 -7.12 -2.67
C TYR A 297 -18.32 -5.75 -2.20
N GLU A 298 -18.76 -4.88 -3.10
CA GLU A 298 -19.32 -3.59 -2.74
C GLU A 298 -20.70 -3.36 -3.38
N PRO A 299 -21.60 -2.60 -2.73
CA PRO A 299 -22.92 -2.33 -3.29
C PRO A 299 -22.84 -1.37 -4.47
N ILE A 300 -23.51 -1.71 -5.56
CA ILE A 300 -23.83 -0.79 -6.65
C ILE A 300 -25.13 -0.09 -6.31
N ARG A 301 -25.13 1.24 -6.42
CA ARG A 301 -26.28 2.09 -6.07
C ARG A 301 -26.80 2.81 -7.31
N ASP A 302 -28.10 3.03 -7.32
CA ASP A 302 -28.78 3.86 -8.31
C ASP A 302 -28.68 5.36 -7.98
N ALA A 303 -29.30 6.20 -8.81
CA ALA A 303 -29.35 7.66 -8.64
C ALA A 303 -30.05 8.11 -7.34
N SER A 304 -30.89 7.26 -6.73
CA SER A 304 -31.57 7.51 -5.46
C SER A 304 -30.80 6.96 -4.25
N ASN A 305 -29.58 6.47 -4.46
CA ASN A 305 -28.73 5.81 -3.46
C ASN A 305 -29.26 4.44 -2.98
N LYS A 306 -30.24 3.87 -3.66
CA LYS A 306 -30.76 2.53 -3.40
C LYS A 306 -29.76 1.48 -3.92
N ILE A 307 -29.53 0.43 -3.15
CA ILE A 307 -28.66 -0.67 -3.56
C ILE A 307 -29.40 -1.53 -4.58
N ILE A 308 -28.84 -1.66 -5.76
CA ILE A 308 -29.42 -2.39 -6.90
C ILE A 308 -28.60 -3.59 -7.34
N GLY A 309 -27.37 -3.72 -6.87
CA GLY A 309 -26.48 -4.79 -7.26
C GLY A 309 -25.18 -4.80 -6.47
N ILE A 310 -24.25 -5.60 -6.93
CA ILE A 310 -22.95 -5.78 -6.29
C ILE A 310 -21.86 -5.79 -7.37
N LEU A 311 -20.77 -5.05 -7.12
CA LEU A 311 -19.51 -5.21 -7.81
C LEU A 311 -18.59 -6.11 -6.97
N TYR A 312 -18.03 -7.11 -7.60
CA TYR A 312 -17.18 -8.12 -6.98
C TYR A 312 -15.86 -8.23 -7.68
N VAL A 313 -14.82 -8.41 -6.90
CA VAL A 313 -13.52 -8.92 -7.33
C VAL A 313 -13.04 -10.02 -6.39
N GLY A 314 -12.23 -10.92 -6.92
CA GLY A 314 -11.65 -12.00 -6.13
C GLY A 314 -10.33 -12.46 -6.69
N ILE A 315 -9.42 -12.82 -5.79
CA ILE A 315 -8.13 -13.43 -6.13
C ILE A 315 -8.14 -14.88 -5.64
N LEU A 316 -7.65 -15.79 -6.47
CA LEU A 316 -7.61 -17.22 -6.18
C LEU A 316 -6.80 -17.49 -4.91
N GLU A 317 -7.46 -18.01 -3.86
CA GLU A 317 -6.86 -18.26 -2.55
C GLU A 317 -5.73 -19.31 -2.63
N ALA A 318 -5.84 -20.25 -3.56
CA ALA A 318 -4.85 -21.33 -3.73
C ALA A 318 -3.43 -20.79 -3.91
N LYS A 319 -3.24 -19.67 -4.61
CA LYS A 319 -1.93 -19.01 -4.75
C LYS A 319 -1.33 -18.66 -3.40
N PHE A 320 -2.11 -18.06 -2.53
CA PHE A 320 -1.65 -17.59 -1.22
C PHE A 320 -1.51 -18.76 -0.23
N THR A 321 -2.40 -19.75 -0.34
CA THR A 321 -2.31 -20.99 0.45
C THR A 321 -1.04 -21.75 0.11
N ASP A 322 -0.73 -21.92 -1.17
CA ASP A 322 0.49 -22.58 -1.61
C ASP A 322 1.74 -21.78 -1.23
N MET A 323 1.70 -20.45 -1.35
CA MET A 323 2.77 -19.57 -0.87
C MET A 323 2.98 -19.75 0.63
N LYS A 324 1.90 -19.77 1.42
CA LYS A 324 1.96 -20.00 2.86
C LYS A 324 2.56 -21.38 3.16
N GLN A 325 2.10 -22.42 2.45
CA GLN A 325 2.57 -23.78 2.61
C GLN A 325 4.06 -23.92 2.24
N ASN A 326 4.46 -23.35 1.10
CA ASN A 326 5.87 -23.33 0.69
C ASN A 326 6.74 -22.57 1.71
N THR A 327 6.26 -21.45 2.21
CA THR A 327 6.95 -20.68 3.24
C THR A 327 7.09 -21.52 4.52
N VAL A 328 6.05 -22.24 4.93
CA VAL A 328 6.11 -23.17 6.07
C VAL A 328 7.20 -24.23 5.85
N TRP A 329 7.24 -24.86 4.68
CA TRP A 329 8.26 -25.86 4.36
C TRP A 329 9.67 -25.30 4.32
N ILE A 330 9.84 -24.09 3.76
CA ILE A 330 11.14 -23.40 3.75
C ILE A 330 11.59 -23.08 5.19
N PHE A 331 10.69 -22.51 6.02
CA PHE A 331 11.01 -22.21 7.41
C PHE A 331 11.30 -23.47 8.22
N LEU A 332 10.52 -24.52 8.01
CA LEU A 332 10.76 -25.81 8.64
C LEU A 332 12.13 -26.39 8.23
N GLY A 333 12.43 -26.35 6.93
CA GLY A 333 13.72 -26.81 6.41
C GLY A 333 14.89 -26.00 6.98
N ILE A 334 14.77 -24.66 7.01
CA ILE A 334 15.79 -23.78 7.61
C ILE A 334 15.93 -24.08 9.11
N THR A 335 14.82 -24.25 9.82
CA THR A 335 14.83 -24.53 11.26
C THR A 335 15.46 -25.88 11.56
N VAL A 336 15.09 -26.91 10.80
CA VAL A 336 15.68 -28.27 10.93
C VAL A 336 17.15 -28.24 10.58
N GLY A 337 17.53 -27.56 9.49
CA GLY A 337 18.92 -27.36 9.10
C GLY A 337 19.73 -26.63 10.19
N ALA A 338 19.20 -25.55 10.70
CA ALA A 338 19.82 -24.79 11.78
C ALA A 338 19.96 -25.60 13.06
N LEU A 339 18.91 -26.36 13.44
CA LEU A 339 18.95 -27.26 14.59
C LEU A 339 19.98 -28.39 14.40
N SER A 340 20.10 -28.94 13.19
CA SER A 340 21.08 -29.98 12.86
C SER A 340 22.50 -29.45 12.96
N VAL A 341 22.76 -28.27 12.40
CA VAL A 341 24.05 -27.59 12.49
C VAL A 341 24.37 -27.23 13.96
N ALA A 342 23.38 -26.72 14.67
CA ALA A 342 23.52 -26.39 16.09
C ALA A 342 23.79 -27.63 16.96
N PHE A 343 23.13 -28.74 16.66
CA PHE A 343 23.38 -30.01 17.32
C PHE A 343 24.81 -30.52 17.05
N LEU A 344 25.22 -30.53 15.79
CA LEU A 344 26.58 -30.92 15.39
C LEU A 344 27.62 -30.02 16.08
N PHE A 345 27.37 -28.69 16.07
CA PHE A 345 28.25 -27.74 16.72
C PHE A 345 28.28 -27.95 18.23
N SER A 346 27.11 -28.15 18.87
CA SER A 346 27.02 -28.47 20.31
C SER A 346 27.74 -29.78 20.67
N TYR A 347 27.63 -30.80 19.80
CA TYR A 347 28.30 -32.09 19.98
C TYR A 347 29.83 -31.93 19.89
N LEU A 348 30.32 -31.20 18.88
CA LEU A 348 31.74 -30.93 18.70
C LEU A 348 32.28 -30.06 19.83
N LEU A 349 31.53 -29.01 20.19
CA LEU A 349 31.89 -28.09 21.27
C LEU A 349 31.92 -28.81 22.63
N ALA A 350 30.89 -29.62 22.91
CA ALA A 350 30.86 -30.41 24.14
C ALA A 350 32.02 -31.42 24.20
N GLY A 351 32.39 -31.99 23.04
CA GLY A 351 33.54 -32.88 22.92
C GLY A 351 34.87 -32.14 23.16
N SER A 352 35.01 -30.97 22.56
CA SER A 352 36.23 -30.14 22.68
C SER A 352 36.44 -29.59 24.09
N ILE A 353 35.34 -29.39 24.82
CA ILE A 353 35.38 -28.89 26.22
C ILE A 353 35.55 -30.05 27.22
N THR A 354 34.74 -31.10 27.10
CA THR A 354 34.66 -32.14 28.12
C THR A 354 35.79 -33.13 28.08
N ARG A 355 36.42 -33.38 26.91
CA ARG A 355 37.53 -34.34 26.80
C ARG A 355 38.79 -33.79 27.50
N PRO A 356 39.23 -32.58 27.19
CA PRO A 356 40.38 -32.01 27.92
C PRO A 356 40.08 -31.76 29.39
N VAL A 357 38.85 -31.34 29.77
CA VAL A 357 38.45 -31.17 31.18
C VAL A 357 38.51 -32.50 31.94
N ARG A 358 38.13 -33.60 31.30
CA ARG A 358 38.22 -34.93 31.94
C ARG A 358 39.68 -35.35 32.15
N GLU A 359 40.54 -35.05 31.18
CA GLU A 359 41.99 -35.28 31.25
C GLU A 359 42.59 -34.46 32.42
N LEU A 360 42.20 -33.18 32.54
CA LEU A 360 42.61 -32.32 33.65
C LEU A 360 42.09 -32.82 35.00
N VAL A 361 40.84 -33.25 35.10
CA VAL A 361 40.25 -33.80 36.32
C VAL A 361 41.04 -35.05 36.77
N THR A 362 41.35 -35.93 35.80
CA THR A 362 42.14 -37.17 36.08
C THR A 362 43.55 -36.83 36.52
N ALA A 363 44.16 -35.84 35.86
CA ALA A 363 45.51 -35.35 36.25
C ALA A 363 45.51 -34.66 37.62
N ALA A 364 44.43 -33.85 37.89
CA ALA A 364 44.26 -33.20 39.21
C ALA A 364 44.00 -34.21 40.35
N GLN A 365 43.26 -35.28 40.07
CA GLN A 365 43.07 -36.38 41.02
C GLN A 365 44.36 -37.08 41.31
N LYS A 366 45.15 -37.38 40.29
CA LYS A 366 46.50 -37.99 40.47
C LYS A 366 47.45 -37.05 41.17
N LEU A 367 47.37 -35.72 40.89
CA LEU A 367 48.12 -34.71 41.60
C LEU A 367 47.75 -34.65 43.10
N ALA A 368 46.43 -34.74 43.38
CA ALA A 368 45.90 -34.79 44.75
C ALA A 368 46.32 -36.08 45.47
N ASP A 369 46.51 -37.17 44.73
CA ASP A 369 47.07 -38.43 45.21
C ASP A 369 48.62 -38.40 45.37
N GLY A 370 49.23 -37.22 45.09
CA GLY A 370 50.65 -36.99 45.34
C GLY A 370 51.56 -37.20 44.13
N ASP A 371 51.04 -37.48 42.94
CA ASP A 371 51.88 -37.61 41.72
C ASP A 371 52.13 -36.23 41.11
N LEU A 372 53.21 -35.61 41.49
CA LEU A 372 53.67 -34.29 41.02
C LEU A 372 54.29 -34.31 39.60
N ASN A 373 54.35 -35.44 38.92
CA ASN A 373 54.94 -35.54 37.56
C ASN A 373 53.86 -35.59 36.47
N GLN A 374 52.61 -35.30 36.78
CA GLN A 374 51.52 -35.26 35.82
C GLN A 374 51.64 -34.03 34.94
N GLN A 375 51.79 -34.24 33.63
CA GLN A 375 51.65 -33.20 32.60
C GLN A 375 50.45 -33.53 31.72
N VAL A 376 49.64 -32.52 31.42
CA VAL A 376 48.49 -32.68 30.53
C VAL A 376 48.84 -32.05 29.19
N GLU A 377 48.88 -32.88 28.13
CA GLU A 377 49.06 -32.42 26.77
C GLU A 377 47.73 -31.89 26.21
N ILE A 378 47.39 -30.66 26.54
CA ILE A 378 46.27 -29.98 25.93
C ILE A 378 46.82 -29.04 24.83
N LYS A 379 46.30 -29.19 23.57
CA LYS A 379 46.72 -28.34 22.47
C LYS A 379 46.45 -26.87 22.82
N PRO A 380 47.46 -26.01 22.70
CA PRO A 380 47.29 -24.59 22.95
C PRO A 380 46.37 -23.98 21.91
N GLY A 381 45.44 -23.12 22.31
CA GLY A 381 44.59 -22.39 21.37
C GLY A 381 43.22 -21.90 21.91
N ASN A 382 42.84 -22.36 23.10
CA ASN A 382 41.61 -21.89 23.76
C ASN A 382 41.78 -21.82 25.29
N GLU A 383 40.76 -21.36 25.98
CA GLU A 383 40.77 -21.22 27.45
C GLU A 383 41.07 -22.55 28.16
N ILE A 384 40.69 -23.67 27.55
CA ILE A 384 40.98 -25.03 28.10
C ILE A 384 42.42 -25.41 27.87
N GLY A 385 43.00 -25.00 26.74
CA GLY A 385 44.47 -25.11 26.49
C GLY A 385 45.24 -24.28 27.53
N LYS A 386 44.78 -23.04 27.79
CA LYS A 386 45.33 -22.19 28.84
C LYS A 386 45.16 -22.78 30.24
N LEU A 387 44.06 -23.49 30.46
CA LEU A 387 43.80 -24.18 31.74
C LEU A 387 44.81 -25.36 31.91
N GLY A 388 45.09 -26.05 30.82
CA GLY A 388 46.10 -27.09 30.75
C GLY A 388 47.50 -26.54 31.04
N GLU A 389 47.85 -25.41 30.39
CA GLU A 389 49.12 -24.68 30.65
C GLU A 389 49.16 -24.16 32.07
N ALA A 390 48.06 -23.55 32.58
CA ALA A 390 47.99 -23.09 33.98
C ALA A 390 48.03 -24.23 34.96
N PHE A 391 47.46 -25.40 34.63
CA PHE A 391 47.57 -26.61 35.45
C PHE A 391 49.01 -27.10 35.44
N ASN A 392 49.64 -27.18 34.26
CA ASN A 392 51.04 -27.57 34.17
C ASN A 392 51.94 -26.54 34.86
N PHE A 393 51.63 -25.24 34.72
CA PHE A 393 52.29 -24.17 35.46
C PHE A 393 52.03 -24.24 36.96
N MET A 394 50.78 -24.56 37.38
CA MET A 394 50.44 -24.79 38.78
C MET A 394 51.14 -26.04 39.33
N VAL A 395 51.26 -27.12 38.54
CA VAL A 395 52.07 -28.29 38.90
C VAL A 395 53.56 -27.90 39.04
N THR A 396 54.03 -27.04 38.12
CA THR A 396 55.38 -26.47 38.20
C THR A 396 55.52 -25.47 39.31
N ALA A 397 54.46 -24.62 39.51
CA ALA A 397 54.44 -23.60 40.54
C ALA A 397 54.05 -24.13 41.95
N ILE A 398 53.43 -25.30 42.04
CA ILE A 398 53.39 -26.08 43.30
C ILE A 398 54.80 -26.60 43.62
N LYS A 399 55.60 -26.81 42.60
CA LYS A 399 57.04 -26.99 42.79
C LYS A 399 57.79 -25.72 43.15
N GLU A 400 57.34 -24.58 42.67
CA GLU A 400 58.06 -23.30 42.81
C GLU A 400 57.25 -22.21 43.56
N ARG A 401 56.16 -22.60 44.14
CA ARG A 401 55.24 -21.74 44.92
C ARG A 401 54.99 -20.31 44.46
N ASP A 402 53.79 -20.17 44.00
CA ASP A 402 52.93 -19.09 44.47
C ASP A 402 53.08 -17.71 43.88
N GLU A 403 53.17 -17.59 42.58
CA GLU A 403 52.90 -16.22 42.15
C GLU A 403 52.16 -16.08 40.81
N ARG A 404 51.17 -15.33 40.91
CA ARG A 404 50.45 -14.54 39.88
C ARG A 404 49.24 -15.17 39.20
N LEU A 405 48.17 -14.82 39.80
CA LEU A 405 46.82 -14.84 39.24
C LEU A 405 46.44 -13.46 38.71
N LYS A 406 45.70 -13.53 37.66
CA LYS A 406 44.79 -12.52 37.16
C LYS A 406 45.24 -11.63 36.02
N GLU A 407 44.47 -11.69 34.99
CA GLU A 407 43.72 -10.56 34.44
C GLU A 407 42.97 -10.91 33.17
N HIS A 408 41.83 -10.60 33.21
CA HIS A 408 40.80 -9.72 32.61
C HIS A 408 40.48 -9.95 31.15
N ALA A 409 39.24 -10.07 30.99
CA ALA A 409 38.73 -9.92 29.63
C ALA A 409 37.25 -9.67 29.55
N LYS A 410 36.83 -9.07 28.65
CA LYS A 410 35.56 -9.15 27.94
C LYS A 410 34.55 -8.08 28.24
N GLU A 411 34.17 -7.34 27.26
CA GLU A 411 32.73 -7.11 27.12
C GLU A 411 32.30 -6.29 25.89
N ILE A 412 33.14 -5.89 25.02
CA ILE A 412 32.75 -4.83 24.07
C ILE A 412 32.38 -5.33 22.66
N VAL A 413 32.59 -6.60 22.36
CA VAL A 413 32.51 -7.07 20.96
C VAL A 413 31.07 -7.25 20.43
N GLY A 414 30.13 -7.57 21.31
CA GLY A 414 28.79 -8.01 20.86
C GLY A 414 27.85 -6.92 20.32
N ARG A 415 28.09 -5.62 20.62
CA ARG A 415 27.21 -4.52 20.20
C ARG A 415 27.55 -3.92 18.83
N SER A 416 28.85 -3.89 18.52
CA SER A 416 29.35 -3.34 17.26
C SER A 416 29.05 -4.22 16.04
N GLU A 417 29.10 -5.56 16.23
CA GLU A 417 28.86 -6.50 15.12
C GLU A 417 27.42 -6.50 14.62
N ARG A 418 26.42 -6.31 15.51
CA ARG A 418 25.00 -6.24 15.10
C ARG A 418 24.69 -5.02 14.25
N LEU A 419 25.27 -3.88 14.57
CA LEU A 419 25.07 -2.63 13.82
C LEU A 419 25.77 -2.67 12.45
N ALA A 420 26.95 -3.30 12.38
CA ALA A 420 27.67 -3.48 11.12
C ALA A 420 26.95 -4.44 10.14
N MET A 421 26.31 -5.52 10.65
CA MET A 421 25.52 -6.44 9.82
C MET A 421 24.30 -5.76 9.19
N ILE A 422 23.59 -4.93 9.97
CA ILE A 422 22.43 -4.19 9.44
C ILE A 422 22.83 -3.19 8.36
N GLY A 423 23.98 -2.54 8.52
CA GLY A 423 24.51 -1.59 7.53
C GLY A 423 24.95 -2.25 6.22
N GLN A 424 25.61 -3.42 6.29
CA GLN A 424 26.03 -4.16 5.11
C GLN A 424 24.85 -4.76 4.33
N LEU A 425 23.87 -5.31 5.02
CA LEU A 425 22.65 -5.86 4.38
C LEU A 425 21.84 -4.77 3.68
N ALA A 426 21.67 -3.60 4.31
CA ALA A 426 20.95 -2.48 3.71
C ALA A 426 21.65 -1.94 2.45
N ALA A 427 22.98 -1.90 2.43
CA ALA A 427 23.75 -1.44 1.27
C ALA A 427 23.64 -2.40 0.07
N GLY A 428 23.66 -3.72 0.30
CA GLY A 428 23.51 -4.75 -0.73
C GLY A 428 22.11 -4.75 -1.35
N VAL A 429 21.10 -4.80 -0.49
CA VAL A 429 19.69 -4.79 -0.92
C VAL A 429 19.35 -3.50 -1.68
N ALA A 430 19.87 -2.38 -1.23
CA ALA A 430 19.66 -1.12 -1.92
C ALA A 430 20.32 -1.05 -3.30
N HIS A 431 21.50 -1.63 -3.45
CA HIS A 431 22.17 -1.69 -4.76
C HIS A 431 21.41 -2.60 -5.73
N GLU A 432 20.92 -3.75 -5.24
CA GLU A 432 20.15 -4.70 -6.04
C GLU A 432 18.74 -4.20 -6.42
N ILE A 433 18.13 -3.36 -5.59
CA ILE A 433 16.83 -2.72 -5.90
C ILE A 433 17.02 -1.51 -6.81
N ASN A 434 18.10 -0.71 -6.63
CA ASN A 434 18.34 0.46 -7.46
C ASN A 434 18.65 0.10 -8.93
N ASN A 435 19.26 -1.05 -9.18
CA ASN A 435 19.60 -1.51 -10.53
C ASN A 435 18.35 -1.75 -11.41
N PRO A 436 17.36 -2.59 -11.02
CA PRO A 436 16.14 -2.76 -11.80
C PRO A 436 15.30 -1.48 -11.88
N LEU A 437 15.26 -0.68 -10.80
CA LEU A 437 14.56 0.61 -10.82
C LEU A 437 15.22 1.59 -11.81
N GLY A 438 16.53 1.63 -11.88
CA GLY A 438 17.26 2.42 -12.86
C GLY A 438 16.90 2.02 -14.29
N SER A 439 16.85 0.72 -14.58
CA SER A 439 16.46 0.19 -15.88
C SER A 439 15.00 0.54 -16.23
N ILE A 440 14.06 0.39 -15.29
CA ILE A 440 12.65 0.75 -15.48
C ILE A 440 12.50 2.24 -15.80
N ILE A 441 13.20 3.11 -15.08
CA ILE A 441 13.18 4.56 -15.30
C ILE A 441 13.73 4.89 -16.70
N ILE A 442 14.88 4.32 -17.07
CA ILE A 442 15.54 4.57 -18.37
C ILE A 442 14.63 4.10 -19.53
N PHE A 443 14.15 2.86 -19.48
CA PHE A 443 13.29 2.35 -20.55
C PHE A 443 11.95 3.10 -20.63
N SER A 444 11.40 3.52 -19.49
CA SER A 444 10.19 4.34 -19.48
C SER A 444 10.43 5.73 -20.09
N HIS A 445 11.58 6.35 -19.82
CA HIS A 445 11.96 7.62 -20.45
C HIS A 445 12.19 7.47 -21.96
N ILE A 446 12.88 6.41 -22.40
CA ILE A 446 13.08 6.13 -23.83
C ILE A 446 11.74 6.01 -24.55
N LEU A 447 10.79 5.27 -23.95
CA LEU A 447 9.45 5.15 -24.50
C LEU A 447 8.67 6.47 -24.48
N LEU A 448 8.88 7.34 -23.50
CA LEU A 448 8.26 8.67 -23.42
C LEU A 448 8.75 9.65 -24.51
N GLU A 449 9.95 9.42 -25.04
CA GLU A 449 10.56 10.22 -26.10
C GLU A 449 10.08 9.82 -27.51
N GLU A 450 9.39 8.68 -27.66
CA GLU A 450 8.85 8.26 -28.96
C GLU A 450 7.73 9.21 -29.45
N PRO A 451 7.80 9.70 -30.71
CA PRO A 451 6.87 10.71 -31.22
C PRO A 451 5.42 10.25 -31.37
N GLU A 452 5.17 8.94 -31.49
CA GLU A 452 3.86 8.36 -31.80
C GLU A 452 3.11 7.75 -30.61
N ILE A 453 3.55 8.00 -29.37
CA ILE A 453 2.88 7.45 -28.19
C ILE A 453 1.50 8.11 -27.99
N LYS A 454 0.47 7.27 -27.88
CA LYS A 454 -0.89 7.69 -27.52
C LYS A 454 -0.92 8.31 -26.11
N ASP A 455 -1.72 9.35 -25.90
CA ASP A 455 -1.81 10.09 -24.62
C ASP A 455 -2.01 9.21 -23.37
N LEU A 456 -2.77 8.11 -23.52
CA LEU A 456 -3.01 7.18 -22.43
C LEU A 456 -1.73 6.39 -22.04
N SER A 457 -0.96 5.97 -23.05
CA SER A 457 0.30 5.26 -22.84
C SER A 457 1.36 6.18 -22.24
N ARG A 458 1.39 7.44 -22.68
CA ARG A 458 2.26 8.49 -22.12
C ARG A 458 1.98 8.69 -20.63
N LYS A 459 0.72 8.87 -20.24
CA LYS A 459 0.32 9.02 -18.83
C LYS A 459 0.67 7.80 -17.98
N ASN A 460 0.58 6.60 -18.53
CA ASN A 460 0.97 5.38 -17.82
C ASN A 460 2.49 5.28 -17.63
N LEU A 461 3.27 5.64 -18.64
CA LEU A 461 4.74 5.69 -18.55
C LEU A 461 5.20 6.76 -17.55
N GLU A 462 4.60 7.94 -17.56
CA GLU A 462 4.87 8.98 -16.57
C GLU A 462 4.58 8.49 -15.14
N LYS A 463 3.50 7.73 -14.95
CA LYS A 463 3.21 7.07 -13.67
C LYS A 463 4.27 6.05 -13.29
N ILE A 464 4.71 5.21 -14.22
CA ILE A 464 5.77 4.21 -13.98
C ILE A 464 7.07 4.91 -13.56
N VAL A 465 7.47 5.97 -14.26
CA VAL A 465 8.64 6.78 -13.91
C VAL A 465 8.49 7.36 -12.52
N LYS A 466 7.35 7.97 -12.22
CA LYS A 466 7.05 8.57 -10.91
C LYS A 466 7.16 7.56 -9.77
N GLU A 467 6.55 6.38 -9.90
CA GLU A 467 6.61 5.33 -8.88
C GLU A 467 8.00 4.70 -8.76
N SER A 468 8.69 4.53 -9.86
CA SER A 468 10.08 4.03 -9.84
C SER A 468 11.05 5.02 -9.19
N MET A 469 10.92 6.31 -9.49
CA MET A 469 11.69 7.38 -8.82
C MET A 469 11.38 7.43 -7.32
N ARG A 470 10.12 7.22 -6.96
CA ARG A 470 9.69 7.14 -5.58
C ARG A 470 10.32 5.96 -4.85
N CYS A 471 10.31 4.76 -5.42
CA CYS A 471 10.99 3.59 -4.88
C CYS A 471 12.49 3.87 -4.69
N LYS A 472 13.14 4.50 -5.67
CA LYS A 472 14.54 4.92 -5.57
C LYS A 472 14.78 5.88 -4.39
N THR A 473 13.87 6.81 -4.15
CA THR A 473 13.94 7.74 -3.00
C THR A 473 13.80 7.01 -1.67
N ILE A 474 12.90 6.03 -1.58
CA ILE A 474 12.70 5.20 -0.38
C ILE A 474 13.98 4.38 -0.09
N VAL A 475 14.52 3.74 -1.11
CA VAL A 475 15.74 2.94 -1.00
C VAL A 475 16.94 3.82 -0.63
N LYS A 476 17.04 5.03 -1.19
CA LYS A 476 18.05 6.02 -0.82
C LYS A 476 17.89 6.45 0.65
N GLY A 477 16.67 6.75 1.10
CA GLY A 477 16.40 7.07 2.50
C GLY A 477 16.77 5.94 3.46
N LEU A 478 16.57 4.69 3.07
CA LEU A 478 16.99 3.51 3.84
C LEU A 478 18.52 3.39 3.90
N LEU A 479 19.21 3.67 2.80
CA LEU A 479 20.67 3.72 2.73
C LEU A 479 21.26 4.84 3.58
N ASP A 480 20.67 6.04 3.48
CA ASP A 480 21.13 7.21 4.24
C ASP A 480 20.90 7.00 5.75
N PHE A 481 19.82 6.29 6.13
CA PHE A 481 19.59 5.85 7.51
C PHE A 481 20.60 4.81 7.98
N ALA A 482 21.02 3.88 7.09
CA ALA A 482 21.98 2.81 7.39
C ALA A 482 23.45 3.28 7.35
N ARG A 483 23.76 4.30 6.55
CA ARG A 483 25.08 4.92 6.47
C ARG A 483 25.23 5.96 7.57
N GLN A 484 25.87 5.59 8.65
CA GLN A 484 26.31 6.52 9.68
C GLN A 484 27.52 7.35 9.18
N THR A 485 27.31 8.26 8.24
CA THR A 485 28.33 9.27 7.95
C THR A 485 28.40 10.27 9.11
N GLU A 486 29.58 10.53 9.60
CA GLU A 486 29.80 11.63 10.54
C GLU A 486 29.49 12.96 9.84
N PRO A 487 28.82 13.90 10.53
CA PRO A 487 28.47 15.19 9.92
C PRO A 487 29.75 16.03 9.70
N GLU A 488 29.86 16.66 8.53
CA GLU A 488 30.89 17.67 8.25
C GLU A 488 30.47 19.01 8.87
N VAL A 489 30.67 19.14 10.19
CA VAL A 489 30.24 20.34 10.92
C VAL A 489 31.14 21.53 10.64
N ARG A 490 30.49 22.69 10.47
CA ARG A 490 31.14 24.01 10.34
C ARG A 490 30.30 25.07 11.04
N LEU A 491 30.92 26.15 11.47
CA LEU A 491 30.19 27.30 11.99
C LEU A 491 29.33 27.90 10.89
N ALA A 492 28.03 28.00 11.16
CA ALA A 492 27.07 28.54 10.21
C ALA A 492 25.99 29.41 10.89
N ASP A 493 25.48 30.36 10.19
CA ASP A 493 24.30 31.16 10.58
C ASP A 493 23.04 30.37 10.24
N ILE A 494 22.26 30.01 11.24
CA ILE A 494 21.04 29.25 11.09
C ILE A 494 19.97 30.01 10.27
N ASN A 495 19.96 31.36 10.35
CA ASN A 495 19.05 32.16 9.57
C ASN A 495 19.35 32.09 8.06
N GLU A 496 20.62 31.97 7.68
CA GLU A 496 21.00 31.75 6.28
C GLU A 496 20.54 30.38 5.77
N VAL A 497 20.75 29.33 6.57
CA VAL A 497 20.30 27.97 6.21
C VAL A 497 18.79 27.93 6.07
N LEU A 498 18.05 28.55 6.99
CA LEU A 498 16.59 28.62 6.94
C LEU A 498 16.11 29.42 5.71
N ARG A 499 16.72 30.56 5.43
CA ARG A 499 16.39 31.38 4.26
C ARG A 499 16.64 30.63 2.95
N ALA A 500 17.78 29.97 2.85
CA ALA A 500 18.10 29.14 1.70
C ALA A 500 17.07 28.02 1.49
N THR A 501 16.65 27.37 2.58
CA THR A 501 15.64 26.30 2.50
C THR A 501 14.28 26.84 2.06
N LEU A 502 13.82 27.94 2.63
CA LEU A 502 12.53 28.55 2.29
C LEU A 502 12.49 29.02 0.83
N SER A 503 13.59 29.57 0.31
CA SER A 503 13.67 29.98 -1.09
C SER A 503 13.53 28.82 -2.10
N LEU A 504 13.83 27.59 -1.70
CA LEU A 504 13.65 26.40 -2.52
C LEU A 504 12.19 25.94 -2.58
N VAL A 505 11.42 26.22 -1.52
CA VAL A 505 10.03 25.76 -1.44
C VAL A 505 9.02 26.80 -1.92
N GLU A 506 9.32 28.09 -1.83
CA GLU A 506 8.44 29.18 -2.27
C GLU A 506 8.00 29.06 -3.75
N LYS A 507 8.84 28.45 -4.58
CA LYS A 507 8.57 28.27 -6.02
C LYS A 507 7.77 27.00 -6.34
N GLN A 508 7.47 26.18 -5.36
CA GLN A 508 6.73 24.92 -5.57
C GLN A 508 5.22 25.17 -5.58
N THR A 509 4.53 24.47 -6.45
CA THR A 509 3.06 24.58 -6.63
C THR A 509 2.30 24.36 -5.32
N LEU A 510 2.84 23.52 -4.43
CA LEU A 510 2.25 23.20 -3.13
C LEU A 510 2.20 24.40 -2.19
N PHE A 511 3.06 25.41 -2.39
CA PHE A 511 3.17 26.59 -1.54
C PHE A 511 2.42 27.83 -2.07
N GLN A 512 1.77 27.74 -3.23
CA GLN A 512 1.09 28.90 -3.85
C GLN A 512 0.00 29.53 -2.98
N ASN A 513 -0.67 28.72 -2.15
CA ASN A 513 -1.75 29.18 -1.27
C ASN A 513 -1.37 29.05 0.22
N ILE A 514 -0.10 28.81 0.52
CA ILE A 514 0.41 28.80 1.89
C ILE A 514 1.07 30.14 2.16
N LYS A 515 0.57 30.85 3.15
CA LYS A 515 1.20 32.09 3.61
C LYS A 515 2.38 31.74 4.51
N VAL A 516 3.60 32.03 4.05
CA VAL A 516 4.81 31.83 4.86
C VAL A 516 5.12 33.12 5.61
N THR A 517 5.11 33.06 6.93
CA THR A 517 5.46 34.16 7.81
C THR A 517 6.77 33.83 8.52
N ILE A 518 7.76 34.72 8.36
CA ILE A 518 9.12 34.50 8.88
C ILE A 518 9.43 35.52 9.97
N ARG A 519 9.91 35.07 11.13
CA ARG A 519 10.29 35.88 12.27
C ARG A 519 11.74 35.55 12.67
N TYR A 520 12.67 36.26 12.05
CA TYR A 520 14.09 36.09 12.39
C TYR A 520 14.47 36.92 13.61
N THR A 521 15.18 36.31 14.56
CA THR A 521 15.95 37.04 15.54
C THR A 521 17.29 37.40 14.91
N PRO A 522 17.64 38.70 14.77
CA PRO A 522 18.94 39.12 14.26
C PRO A 522 20.06 38.72 15.24
N ASP A 523 21.28 38.63 14.72
CA ASP A 523 22.52 38.43 15.49
C ASP A 523 22.51 37.17 16.39
N LEU A 524 21.90 36.06 15.91
CA LEU A 524 22.00 34.76 16.59
C LEU A 524 23.45 34.25 16.54
N PRO A 525 23.91 33.57 17.61
CA PRO A 525 25.20 32.89 17.60
C PRO A 525 25.29 31.90 16.47
N GLN A 526 26.44 31.78 15.81
CA GLN A 526 26.72 30.73 14.87
C GLN A 526 26.74 29.38 15.60
N VAL A 527 26.24 28.33 14.94
CA VAL A 527 26.19 26.96 15.44
C VAL A 527 27.08 26.05 14.60
N GLU A 528 27.71 25.05 15.23
CA GLU A 528 28.47 24.03 14.55
C GLU A 528 27.56 22.99 13.96
N ILE A 529 27.34 23.08 12.64
CA ILE A 529 26.40 22.20 11.93
C ILE A 529 26.91 21.80 10.56
N ASP A 530 26.47 20.67 10.09
CA ASP A 530 26.46 20.32 8.68
C ASP A 530 25.25 20.98 8.02
N THR A 531 25.51 22.05 7.28
CA THR A 531 24.45 22.88 6.68
C THR A 531 23.56 22.08 5.72
N THR A 532 24.10 21.06 5.05
CA THR A 532 23.35 20.22 4.12
C THR A 532 22.38 19.31 4.86
N GLN A 533 22.84 18.69 5.96
CA GLN A 533 22.00 17.84 6.79
C GLN A 533 20.90 18.65 7.51
N ILE A 534 21.23 19.83 8.04
CA ILE A 534 20.24 20.72 8.67
C ILE A 534 19.24 21.25 7.65
N GLN A 535 19.67 21.59 6.44
CA GLN A 535 18.78 21.97 5.36
C GLN A 535 17.80 20.82 5.01
N GLN A 536 18.27 19.59 5.04
CA GLN A 536 17.42 18.41 4.85
C GLN A 536 16.37 18.28 5.97
N VAL A 537 16.74 18.52 7.23
CA VAL A 537 15.80 18.55 8.36
C VAL A 537 14.72 19.60 8.16
N PHE A 538 15.11 20.83 7.84
CA PHE A 538 14.17 21.93 7.61
C PHE A 538 13.24 21.61 6.44
N MET A 539 13.78 21.12 5.33
CA MET A 539 13.00 20.71 4.17
C MET A 539 11.94 19.66 4.54
N ASN A 540 12.34 18.63 5.30
CA ASN A 540 11.43 17.58 5.72
C ASN A 540 10.27 18.12 6.58
N ILE A 541 10.56 19.02 7.51
CA ILE A 541 9.55 19.61 8.39
C ILE A 541 8.62 20.54 7.59
N ILE A 542 9.18 21.41 6.75
CA ILE A 542 8.42 22.35 5.92
C ILE A 542 7.49 21.60 4.94
N MET A 543 7.99 20.55 4.30
CA MET A 543 7.16 19.74 3.41
C MET A 543 6.06 19.00 4.16
N ASN A 544 6.34 18.48 5.36
CA ASN A 544 5.32 17.87 6.20
C ASN A 544 4.25 18.87 6.64
N ALA A 545 4.64 20.09 6.96
CA ALA A 545 3.72 21.18 7.28
C ALA A 545 2.81 21.51 6.09
N ALA A 546 3.37 21.63 4.88
CA ALA A 546 2.60 21.92 3.68
C ALA A 546 1.60 20.79 3.34
N ASP A 547 2.03 19.55 3.51
CA ASP A 547 1.15 18.39 3.33
C ASP A 547 0.01 18.38 4.36
N ALA A 548 0.32 18.70 5.64
CA ALA A 548 -0.67 18.76 6.71
C ALA A 548 -1.71 19.89 6.52
N MET A 549 -1.36 20.91 5.78
CA MET A 549 -2.21 22.03 5.38
C MET A 549 -2.92 21.82 4.04
N GLU A 550 -2.69 20.68 3.38
CA GLU A 550 -3.24 20.38 2.05
C GLU A 550 -2.97 21.50 1.02
N GLY A 551 -1.83 22.16 1.15
CA GLY A 551 -1.43 23.25 0.28
C GLY A 551 -2.13 24.59 0.55
N GLN A 552 -2.88 24.74 1.63
CA GLN A 552 -3.58 25.96 1.98
C GLN A 552 -3.56 26.23 3.49
N GLY A 553 -2.93 27.33 3.91
CA GLY A 553 -2.81 27.66 5.33
C GLY A 553 -1.73 28.68 5.61
N GLU A 554 -1.23 28.71 6.83
CA GLU A 554 -0.13 29.57 7.25
C GLU A 554 0.98 28.74 7.91
N LEU A 555 2.21 28.92 7.43
CA LEU A 555 3.43 28.40 8.02
C LEU A 555 4.20 29.56 8.65
N ILE A 556 4.38 29.51 9.96
CA ILE A 556 5.18 30.49 10.69
C ILE A 556 6.51 29.85 11.05
N THR A 557 7.60 30.48 10.66
CA THR A 557 8.94 30.07 11.06
C THR A 557 9.56 31.13 11.97
N THR A 558 10.09 30.72 13.10
CA THR A 558 10.68 31.63 14.09
C THR A 558 12.06 31.13 14.49
N THR A 559 13.03 32.02 14.55
CA THR A 559 14.35 31.72 15.13
C THR A 559 14.55 32.52 16.39
N ARG A 560 15.06 31.90 17.43
CA ARG A 560 15.35 32.57 18.71
C ARG A 560 16.46 31.85 19.46
N LEU A 561 16.94 32.54 20.50
CA LEU A 561 17.82 31.94 21.49
C LEU A 561 16.94 31.22 22.55
N SER A 562 17.34 30.05 23.01
CA SER A 562 16.67 29.38 24.12
C SER A 562 16.75 30.19 25.42
N ALA A 563 15.81 29.99 26.34
CA ALA A 563 15.73 30.74 27.59
C ALA A 563 17.01 30.62 28.46
N ASP A 564 17.74 29.54 28.33
CA ASP A 564 19.00 29.28 29.04
C ASP A 564 20.25 29.70 28.26
N ASN A 565 20.08 30.31 27.07
CA ASN A 565 21.14 30.74 26.16
C ASN A 565 22.11 29.64 25.72
N LYS A 566 21.68 28.37 25.75
CA LYS A 566 22.52 27.24 25.36
C LYS A 566 22.26 26.73 23.95
N PHE A 567 21.09 27.05 23.41
CA PHE A 567 20.65 26.56 22.10
C PHE A 567 20.15 27.69 21.23
N VAL A 568 20.37 27.55 19.95
CA VAL A 568 19.58 28.27 18.93
C VAL A 568 18.37 27.42 18.61
N GLU A 569 17.18 28.00 18.72
CA GLU A 569 15.91 27.36 18.44
C GLU A 569 15.38 27.80 17.09
N VAL A 570 14.95 26.84 16.28
CA VAL A 570 14.19 27.07 15.04
C VAL A 570 12.83 26.42 15.20
N GLU A 571 11.80 27.24 15.16
CA GLU A 571 10.41 26.80 15.34
C GLU A 571 9.66 26.90 14.02
N PHE A 572 8.93 25.83 13.67
CA PHE A 572 8.05 25.73 12.52
C PHE A 572 6.65 25.44 13.03
N THR A 573 5.73 26.38 12.84
CA THR A 573 4.32 26.24 13.24
C THR A 573 3.45 26.27 11.99
N ASP A 574 2.71 25.19 11.77
CA ASP A 574 1.72 25.08 10.71
C ASP A 574 0.30 25.22 11.24
N SER A 575 -0.62 25.57 10.36
CA SER A 575 -2.06 25.62 10.64
C SER A 575 -2.80 24.40 10.11
N GLY A 576 -2.12 23.29 9.99
CA GLY A 576 -2.64 22.06 9.40
C GLY A 576 -3.55 21.24 10.31
N CYS A 577 -3.76 19.99 9.92
CA CYS A 577 -4.66 19.06 10.63
C CYS A 577 -4.18 18.69 12.05
N GLY A 578 -2.93 18.95 12.40
CA GLY A 578 -2.34 18.58 13.69
C GLY A 578 -2.08 17.08 13.84
N ILE A 579 -1.56 16.70 15.01
CA ILE A 579 -1.10 15.33 15.30
C ILE A 579 -1.76 14.87 16.60
N SER A 580 -2.30 13.65 16.62
CA SER A 580 -2.89 13.07 17.81
C SER A 580 -1.81 12.68 18.84
N GLU A 581 -2.18 12.60 20.13
CA GLU A 581 -1.26 12.24 21.22
C GLU A 581 -0.65 10.84 21.04
N GLU A 582 -1.40 9.91 20.45
CA GLU A 582 -0.94 8.57 20.13
C GLU A 582 0.15 8.59 19.05
N ASN A 583 -0.05 9.41 18.01
CA ASN A 583 0.89 9.56 16.91
C ASN A 583 2.15 10.34 17.30
N LEU A 584 2.03 11.29 18.23
CA LEU A 584 3.18 12.02 18.75
C LEU A 584 4.24 11.10 19.36
N LYS A 585 3.82 10.03 20.03
CA LYS A 585 4.73 9.05 20.64
C LYS A 585 5.54 8.24 19.63
N ARG A 586 5.01 8.10 18.42
CA ARG A 586 5.57 7.27 17.35
C ARG A 586 6.16 8.07 16.20
N LEU A 587 6.07 9.38 16.28
CA LEU A 587 6.36 10.32 15.18
C LEU A 587 7.75 10.14 14.58
N PHE A 588 8.73 9.72 15.38
CA PHE A 588 10.11 9.51 14.97
C PHE A 588 10.46 8.04 14.73
N GLU A 589 9.49 7.12 14.85
CA GLU A 589 9.72 5.70 14.50
C GLU A 589 9.94 5.58 12.97
N PRO A 590 10.97 4.84 12.55
CA PRO A 590 11.18 4.57 11.13
C PRO A 590 9.94 3.90 10.51
N PHE A 591 9.59 4.32 9.30
CA PHE A 591 8.43 3.86 8.53
C PHE A 591 7.06 4.25 9.10
N PHE A 592 6.99 4.98 10.19
CA PHE A 592 5.72 5.48 10.71
C PHE A 592 5.19 6.63 9.84
N THR A 593 3.97 6.51 9.35
CA THR A 593 3.27 7.54 8.57
C THR A 593 1.77 7.43 8.76
N THR A 594 1.09 8.56 8.83
CA THR A 594 -0.38 8.68 8.84
C THR A 594 -0.96 9.02 7.46
N LYS A 595 -0.10 9.23 6.46
CA LYS A 595 -0.49 9.53 5.08
C LYS A 595 -0.95 8.25 4.38
N GLU A 596 -1.87 8.39 3.41
CA GLU A 596 -2.33 7.27 2.59
C GLU A 596 -1.18 6.50 1.95
N VAL A 597 -1.41 5.20 1.75
CA VAL A 597 -0.41 4.31 1.12
C VAL A 597 0.00 4.90 -0.22
N GLY A 598 1.23 5.42 -0.25
CA GLY A 598 1.73 6.06 -1.46
C GLY A 598 2.20 7.50 -1.29
N HIS A 599 1.81 8.21 -0.25
CA HIS A 599 2.11 9.64 -0.07
C HIS A 599 3.10 9.97 1.06
N GLY A 600 3.60 8.97 1.79
CA GLY A 600 4.64 9.15 2.80
C GLY A 600 5.56 7.93 2.92
N THR A 601 6.87 8.15 3.09
CA THR A 601 7.87 7.07 3.32
C THR A 601 7.99 6.71 4.80
N GLY A 602 7.52 7.57 5.70
CA GLY A 602 7.71 7.43 7.15
C GLY A 602 9.15 7.52 7.63
N LEU A 603 10.11 7.87 6.75
CA LEU A 603 11.53 7.96 7.09
C LEU A 603 11.99 9.38 7.39
N GLY A 604 11.29 10.41 6.87
CA GLY A 604 11.75 11.79 6.94
C GLY A 604 11.98 12.28 8.37
N LEU A 605 11.03 12.08 9.27
CA LEU A 605 11.16 12.54 10.65
C LEU A 605 12.14 11.70 11.46
N ALA A 606 12.24 10.39 11.22
CA ALA A 606 13.24 9.53 11.84
C ALA A 606 14.66 9.95 11.43
N ILE A 607 14.89 10.27 10.15
CA ILE A 607 16.16 10.82 9.65
C ILE A 607 16.44 12.18 10.27
N SER A 608 15.42 13.05 10.34
CA SER A 608 15.57 14.38 10.96
C SER A 608 15.98 14.28 12.41
N TYR A 609 15.36 13.36 13.16
CA TYR A 609 15.72 13.10 14.56
C TYR A 609 17.18 12.62 14.69
N GLY A 610 17.58 11.64 13.86
CA GLY A 610 18.97 11.14 13.87
C GLY A 610 20.01 12.19 13.46
N ILE A 611 19.67 13.08 12.54
CA ILE A 611 20.54 14.20 12.15
C ILE A 611 20.72 15.15 13.33
N ILE A 612 19.63 15.56 13.97
CA ILE A 612 19.69 16.50 15.09
C ILE A 612 20.41 15.90 16.31
N GLU A 613 20.18 14.63 16.59
CA GLU A 613 20.90 13.90 17.66
C GLU A 613 22.42 13.88 17.43
N LYS A 614 22.87 13.64 16.18
CA LYS A 614 24.30 13.71 15.82
C LYS A 614 24.89 15.11 15.99
N HIS A 615 24.08 16.13 15.82
CA HIS A 615 24.46 17.52 16.09
C HIS A 615 24.32 17.89 17.57
N LYS A 616 24.09 16.92 18.46
CA LYS A 616 23.89 17.12 19.90
C LYS A 616 22.72 18.06 20.22
N GLY A 617 21.78 18.17 19.29
CA GLY A 617 20.56 18.96 19.38
C GLY A 617 19.38 18.12 19.88
N ASN A 618 18.21 18.75 19.89
CA ASN A 618 16.94 18.12 20.25
C ASN A 618 15.83 18.57 19.30
N ILE A 619 14.80 17.74 19.12
CA ILE A 619 13.55 18.10 18.42
C ILE A 619 12.39 17.90 19.39
N GLU A 620 11.67 18.97 19.67
CA GLU A 620 10.41 18.96 20.41
C GLU A 620 9.23 19.17 19.46
N VAL A 621 8.12 18.49 19.69
CA VAL A 621 6.90 18.64 18.89
C VAL A 621 5.72 18.91 19.81
N ARG A 622 4.96 19.95 19.50
CA ARG A 622 3.72 20.32 20.18
C ARG A 622 2.61 20.37 19.13
N SER A 623 1.54 19.64 19.35
CA SER A 623 0.44 19.63 18.41
C SER A 623 -0.89 19.31 19.09
N VAL A 624 -1.95 19.85 18.51
CA VAL A 624 -3.32 19.54 18.89
C VAL A 624 -4.11 19.26 17.61
N PRO A 625 -4.83 18.14 17.52
CA PRO A 625 -5.63 17.83 16.35
C PRO A 625 -6.55 18.99 15.95
N GLY A 626 -6.53 19.35 14.68
CA GLY A 626 -7.30 20.46 14.09
C GLY A 626 -6.76 21.87 14.37
N LYS A 627 -5.61 21.99 15.07
CA LYS A 627 -4.99 23.31 15.36
C LYS A 627 -3.53 23.42 14.87
N GLY A 628 -3.10 22.49 14.03
CA GLY A 628 -1.75 22.46 13.49
C GLY A 628 -0.72 21.83 14.42
N ALA A 629 0.53 21.87 14.00
CA ALA A 629 1.67 21.38 14.75
C ALA A 629 2.79 22.42 14.82
N THR A 630 3.60 22.33 15.88
CA THR A 630 4.79 23.14 16.07
C THR A 630 5.98 22.23 16.32
N PHE A 631 6.96 22.28 15.43
CA PHE A 631 8.25 21.60 15.56
C PHE A 631 9.29 22.60 16.03
N ILE A 632 10.01 22.27 17.11
CA ILE A 632 11.06 23.10 17.69
C ILE A 632 12.37 22.34 17.62
N ILE A 633 13.30 22.83 16.82
CA ILE A 633 14.65 22.28 16.69
C ILE A 633 15.58 23.10 17.57
N GLN A 634 16.33 22.43 18.42
CA GLN A 634 17.31 23.02 19.32
C GLN A 634 18.71 22.57 18.90
N LEU A 635 19.57 23.54 18.54
CA LEU A 635 20.96 23.28 18.17
C LEU A 635 21.90 23.93 19.18
N PRO A 636 22.87 23.19 19.73
CA PRO A 636 23.72 23.70 20.80
C PRO A 636 24.67 24.79 20.30
N ILE A 637 24.88 25.80 21.12
CA ILE A 637 25.86 26.85 20.89
C ILE A 637 27.17 26.40 21.52
N ASN A 638 28.24 26.40 20.73
CA ASN A 638 29.56 26.06 21.24
C ASN A 638 30.10 27.24 22.06
N ASN A 639 30.19 27.09 23.39
CA ASN A 639 30.60 28.14 24.31
C ASN A 639 32.11 28.46 24.24
N GLU A 640 32.89 27.84 23.36
CA GLU A 640 34.33 28.08 23.25
C GLU A 640 34.70 29.38 22.52
N THR A 641 33.74 30.11 21.93
CA THR A 641 33.99 31.33 21.19
C THR A 641 33.79 32.63 22.01
N LYS A 642 33.70 32.52 23.36
CA LYS A 642 33.60 33.72 24.25
C LYS A 642 34.94 34.17 24.80
N VAL A 643 36.03 34.05 24.06
CA VAL A 643 37.30 34.74 24.44
C VAL A 643 37.88 35.35 23.17
N ASN A 644 37.43 36.54 22.83
CA ASN A 644 38.23 37.62 22.21
C ASN A 644 37.35 38.79 21.75
N ILE A 645 36.72 39.48 22.70
CA ILE A 645 36.37 40.91 22.48
C ILE A 645 36.63 41.58 23.87
N ASN A 646 37.89 41.82 24.15
CA ASN A 646 38.41 42.87 25.01
C ASN A 646 39.96 42.81 24.94
N GLY A 647 40.51 43.55 24.04
CA GLY A 647 41.90 43.87 23.91
C GLY A 647 42.10 44.88 22.83
#